data_6ebd4a5b0cca5a145c2f49cd5b04d336
#
_entry.id   6ebd4a5b0cca5a145c2f49cd5b04d336
#
_cell.length_a   1.000
_cell.length_b   1.000
_cell.length_c   1.000
_cell.angle_alpha   90.00
_cell.angle_beta   90.00
_cell.angle_gamma   90.00
#
_symmetry.space_group_name_H-M   'P 1'
#
loop_
_entity.id
_entity.type
_entity.pdbx_description
1 polymer ?
#
loop_
_entity_poly.entity_id
_entity_poly.type
_entity_poly.pdbx_seq_one_letter_code
_entity_poly.pdbx_strand_id
1 'polypeptide(L)'
;MNKMSSEPKTKLILFILLMVLTITSCSKKNDPIIIDDPTETVEINNDIDFLNQRVIYHHKPVFSTNNGKTVGPDYTWYYVAEVEAPIFNGETLSASHVSIIDNKAYVAYNKQGNIYLGGVEVMDIENPAYPSIITQMLFTGSDVNAVSADPIGSDANRQVYLAMSSFKKGAVVRQITTQNGQFINDFTDVSLSKAIGGGVISASANGIVTTNDYIYVSSGNSYGGTFQLFKSNLSIVNYDNYSEAKYVAVNGSNTGDKQITLTAGENSFLHVYNVGDDRTDQPFGIGPIFHQNVEQPYFGKSAIHIDEGSSNCFVSLGVNGMKAFDINTGDVVYYSPADMLTNGNTNGLTKDDLFVYLANGADGLFIGNLPNGGGEVTPVQVWDMDESGASANLVKASGDWLFVAKGGGGFKILRRVRNSIYPPVCDYDSEGVPDCIEPYEICASLKSDVNLTLPERVNAIENHPEYFVNENLEVELDEDAQLSVVFISEGAGFKNSFGYYSYPTNNPPQTADDLQASMHIIFANASEEFSGGNLHTGDMVNIPEQFDAGTTVGFFMLANAWDDGIITEGLYQHYTYKDFNYHGLQQHLLMNDSVCGSVIIGIEDLLADRGDKDFNDLVFEVLINPETAFNHDAIIQIPEQ
;
A
#
# COMPACT_ATOMS: atom_id res chain seq x y z
N MET A 1 65.05 14.30 31.18
CA MET A 1 65.34 13.55 29.96
C MET A 1 64.02 13.14 29.32
N ASN A 2 63.74 13.79 28.23
CA ASN A 2 62.48 13.73 27.47
C ASN A 2 62.30 12.41 26.74
N LYS A 3 61.08 11.89 26.71
CA LYS A 3 60.51 11.20 25.55
C LYS A 3 59.10 11.72 25.29
N MET A 4 59.01 12.59 24.31
CA MET A 4 57.78 12.92 23.63
C MET A 4 57.33 11.72 22.79
N SER A 5 56.14 11.22 22.99
CA SER A 5 55.45 10.29 22.11
C SER A 5 54.60 11.07 21.12
N SER A 6 54.97 10.93 19.85
CA SER A 6 54.25 11.47 18.71
C SER A 6 53.17 10.48 18.27
N GLU A 7 51.91 10.81 18.48
CA GLU A 7 50.75 10.34 17.68
C GLU A 7 49.55 11.16 18.10
N PRO A 8 48.99 11.95 17.24
CA PRO A 8 47.71 11.63 16.60
C PRO A 8 47.48 12.40 15.28
N LYS A 9 48.21 12.13 14.24
CA LYS A 9 47.90 12.73 12.91
C LYS A 9 47.25 11.75 11.92
N THR A 10 47.37 10.46 12.17
CA THR A 10 46.88 9.43 11.23
C THR A 10 45.37 9.14 11.41
N LYS A 11 44.81 9.34 12.60
CA LYS A 11 43.38 9.12 12.83
C LYS A 11 42.50 10.23 12.28
N LEU A 12 42.97 11.44 12.17
CA LEU A 12 42.21 12.58 11.62
C LEU A 12 42.11 12.49 10.08
N ILE A 13 43.11 11.95 9.41
CA ILE A 13 43.11 11.79 7.95
C ILE A 13 42.17 10.63 7.54
N LEU A 14 42.07 9.57 8.35
CA LEU A 14 41.16 8.47 8.09
C LEU A 14 39.68 8.85 8.33
N PHE A 15 39.40 9.74 9.30
CA PHE A 15 38.07 10.25 9.56
C PHE A 15 37.58 11.24 8.48
N ILE A 16 38.51 12.04 7.93
CA ILE A 16 38.20 12.94 6.81
C ILE A 16 38.02 12.15 5.51
N LEU A 17 38.73 11.03 5.33
CA LEU A 17 38.55 10.16 4.15
C LEU A 17 37.27 9.33 4.21
N LEU A 18 36.79 8.97 5.42
CA LEU A 18 35.48 8.28 5.59
C LEU A 18 34.28 9.24 5.46
N MET A 19 34.49 10.53 5.82
CA MET A 19 33.44 11.55 5.69
C MET A 19 33.23 12.05 4.25
N VAL A 20 34.22 11.81 3.37
CA VAL A 20 34.14 12.18 1.94
C VAL A 20 33.44 11.10 1.10
N LEU A 21 33.25 9.87 1.65
CA LEU A 21 32.65 8.75 0.95
C LEU A 21 31.11 8.63 1.15
N THR A 22 30.50 9.50 1.97
CA THR A 22 29.05 9.48 2.23
C THR A 22 28.26 10.62 1.59
N ILE A 23 28.90 11.47 0.76
CA ILE A 23 28.21 12.58 0.08
C ILE A 23 28.15 12.32 -1.44
N THR A 24 27.60 11.18 -1.85
CA THR A 24 27.18 10.99 -3.25
C THR A 24 25.67 10.74 -3.30
N SER A 25 24.90 11.72 -2.84
CA SER A 25 23.48 11.80 -3.14
C SER A 25 23.30 12.55 -4.45
N CYS A 26 22.89 11.84 -5.47
CA CYS A 26 22.22 12.26 -6.69
C CYS A 26 22.38 13.72 -7.19
N SER A 27 23.53 14.12 -7.63
CA SER A 27 23.66 15.11 -8.70
C SER A 27 24.54 14.52 -9.78
N LYS A 28 24.00 14.27 -10.97
CA LYS A 28 24.80 13.96 -12.15
C LYS A 28 25.61 15.22 -12.50
N LYS A 29 26.81 15.37 -11.91
CA LYS A 29 27.75 16.38 -12.37
C LYS A 29 28.22 16.02 -13.77
N ASN A 30 28.17 16.97 -14.67
CA ASN A 30 28.68 16.89 -16.03
C ASN A 30 30.21 16.73 -16.03
N ASP A 31 30.70 15.52 -15.81
CA ASP A 31 32.03 15.15 -16.27
C ASP A 31 31.85 14.40 -17.60
N PRO A 32 32.54 14.78 -18.68
CA PRO A 32 32.38 14.12 -19.97
C PRO A 32 33.08 12.76 -19.89
N ILE A 33 32.33 11.74 -19.47
CA ILE A 33 32.72 10.37 -19.73
C ILE A 33 32.29 10.12 -21.18
N ILE A 34 33.30 9.90 -22.05
CA ILE A 34 33.06 9.40 -23.41
C ILE A 34 32.57 7.96 -23.23
N ILE A 35 31.24 7.82 -23.13
CA ILE A 35 30.56 6.55 -23.25
C ILE A 35 30.17 6.44 -24.73
N ASP A 36 30.54 5.34 -25.37
CA ASP A 36 30.02 4.97 -26.69
C ASP A 36 28.50 5.12 -26.66
N ASP A 37 27.98 5.93 -27.57
CA ASP A 37 26.63 6.41 -27.65
C ASP A 37 25.61 5.28 -27.81
N PRO A 38 24.92 4.82 -26.75
CA PRO A 38 23.87 3.83 -26.90
C PRO A 38 22.71 4.50 -27.65
N THR A 39 22.38 3.99 -28.81
CA THR A 39 21.08 4.26 -29.42
C THR A 39 20.02 3.88 -28.40
N GLU A 40 19.11 4.81 -28.08
CA GLU A 40 17.99 4.51 -27.17
C GLU A 40 17.26 3.28 -27.71
N THR A 41 17.17 2.24 -26.90
CA THR A 41 16.36 1.06 -27.18
C THR A 41 15.16 1.06 -26.24
N VAL A 42 14.05 0.56 -26.74
CA VAL A 42 12.82 0.39 -25.96
C VAL A 42 12.48 -1.09 -25.98
N GLU A 43 12.36 -1.66 -24.79
CA GLU A 43 11.93 -3.05 -24.60
C GLU A 43 10.56 -3.06 -23.94
N ILE A 44 9.62 -3.79 -24.53
CA ILE A 44 8.26 -3.96 -24.00
C ILE A 44 8.07 -5.43 -23.65
N ASN A 45 7.58 -5.68 -22.44
CA ASN A 45 7.20 -7.01 -22.00
C ASN A 45 5.74 -7.00 -21.54
N ASN A 46 4.93 -7.86 -22.16
CA ASN A 46 3.53 -8.08 -21.83
C ASN A 46 3.27 -9.54 -21.42
N ASP A 47 4.32 -10.29 -21.10
CA ASP A 47 4.24 -11.65 -20.58
C ASP A 47 3.94 -11.56 -19.07
N ILE A 48 2.66 -11.71 -18.73
CA ILE A 48 2.15 -11.58 -17.38
C ILE A 48 2.77 -12.63 -16.45
N ASP A 49 2.90 -13.87 -16.89
CA ASP A 49 3.46 -14.97 -16.09
C ASP A 49 4.93 -14.71 -15.74
N PHE A 50 5.70 -14.19 -16.70
CA PHE A 50 7.09 -13.81 -16.46
C PHE A 50 7.22 -12.62 -15.51
N LEU A 51 6.42 -11.56 -15.74
CA LEU A 51 6.48 -10.34 -14.96
C LEU A 51 6.11 -10.59 -13.49
N ASN A 52 5.09 -11.41 -13.24
CA ASN A 52 4.56 -11.65 -11.90
C ASN A 52 5.42 -12.60 -11.05
N GLN A 53 6.51 -13.18 -11.59
CA GLN A 53 7.52 -13.87 -10.77
C GLN A 53 8.23 -12.95 -9.77
N ARG A 54 8.09 -11.63 -9.91
CA ARG A 54 8.65 -10.61 -9.01
C ARG A 54 7.67 -10.13 -7.93
N VAL A 55 6.44 -10.66 -7.92
CA VAL A 55 5.44 -10.31 -6.90
C VAL A 55 5.61 -11.25 -5.71
N ILE A 56 5.73 -10.69 -4.51
CA ILE A 56 5.90 -11.43 -3.25
C ILE A 56 4.82 -10.96 -2.29
N TYR A 57 4.13 -11.90 -1.65
CA TYR A 57 3.09 -11.64 -0.67
C TYR A 57 3.64 -11.81 0.74
N HIS A 58 3.29 -10.92 1.66
CA HIS A 58 3.79 -10.89 3.03
C HIS A 58 2.70 -11.04 4.09
N HIS A 59 1.60 -10.28 3.95
CA HIS A 59 0.44 -10.29 4.85
C HIS A 59 0.81 -10.25 6.35
N LYS A 60 1.81 -9.44 6.73
CA LYS A 60 2.30 -9.34 8.11
C LYS A 60 2.14 -7.93 8.67
N PRO A 61 1.85 -7.78 9.98
CA PRO A 61 1.80 -6.46 10.60
C PRO A 61 3.15 -5.76 10.55
N VAL A 62 3.13 -4.44 10.51
CA VAL A 62 4.30 -3.57 10.53
C VAL A 62 4.51 -3.08 11.94
N PHE A 63 5.64 -3.46 12.56
CA PHE A 63 5.97 -3.04 13.92
C PHE A 63 6.80 -1.75 13.93
N SER A 64 6.58 -0.92 14.96
CA SER A 64 7.45 0.21 15.24
C SER A 64 8.83 -0.26 15.68
N THR A 65 9.88 0.33 15.14
CA THR A 65 11.26 0.11 15.61
C THR A 65 11.55 0.69 16.99
N ASN A 66 10.65 1.49 17.56
CA ASN A 66 10.75 2.06 18.88
C ASN A 66 10.13 1.12 19.93
N ASN A 67 10.97 0.30 20.55
CA ASN A 67 10.75 -0.53 21.74
C ASN A 67 9.49 -0.21 22.56
N GLY A 68 8.35 -0.70 22.17
CA GLY A 68 7.21 -0.80 23.04
C GLY A 68 5.99 -0.02 22.59
N LYS A 69 4.95 -0.78 22.39
CA LYS A 69 3.54 -0.41 22.24
C LYS A 69 3.31 0.74 21.28
N THR A 70 2.96 0.36 20.09
CA THR A 70 2.20 1.20 19.18
C THR A 70 0.99 1.72 19.92
N VAL A 71 1.07 2.94 20.41
CA VAL A 71 -0.10 3.68 20.84
C VAL A 71 -0.58 4.47 19.62
N GLY A 72 -0.91 3.74 18.56
CA GLY A 72 -1.86 4.20 17.59
C GLY A 72 -3.21 3.71 18.08
N PRO A 73 -4.13 4.57 18.46
CA PRO A 73 -5.28 4.10 19.23
C PRO A 73 -6.23 3.21 18.46
N ASP A 74 -6.28 3.27 17.12
CA ASP A 74 -7.38 2.66 16.38
C ASP A 74 -6.98 1.87 15.11
N TYR A 75 -5.68 1.83 14.72
CA TYR A 75 -5.26 1.23 13.45
C TYR A 75 -3.92 0.50 13.54
N THR A 76 -3.82 -0.61 12.82
CA THR A 76 -2.59 -1.37 12.54
C THR A 76 -2.30 -1.34 11.04
N TRP A 77 -1.02 -1.24 10.64
CA TRP A 77 -0.61 -1.33 9.24
C TRP A 77 -0.04 -2.71 8.94
N TYR A 78 -0.47 -3.29 7.84
CA TYR A 78 0.03 -4.57 7.35
C TYR A 78 0.87 -4.37 6.09
N TYR A 79 2.04 -4.97 6.05
CA TYR A 79 2.82 -5.15 4.83
C TYR A 79 2.23 -6.30 4.05
N VAL A 80 1.60 -6.00 2.92
CA VAL A 80 0.73 -6.96 2.24
C VAL A 80 1.45 -7.60 1.07
N ALA A 81 2.08 -6.79 0.22
CA ALA A 81 2.76 -7.29 -0.96
C ALA A 81 3.94 -6.39 -1.35
N GLU A 82 4.85 -6.96 -2.14
CA GLU A 82 5.88 -6.20 -2.83
C GLU A 82 6.05 -6.68 -4.27
N VAL A 83 6.57 -5.78 -5.09
CA VAL A 83 7.04 -6.07 -6.43
C VAL A 83 8.52 -5.71 -6.49
N GLU A 84 9.40 -6.69 -6.66
CA GLU A 84 10.83 -6.47 -6.80
C GLU A 84 11.13 -5.53 -7.97
N ALA A 85 12.15 -4.68 -7.81
CA ALA A 85 12.57 -3.78 -8.88
C ALA A 85 13.06 -4.57 -10.11
N PRO A 86 12.74 -4.12 -11.34
CA PRO A 86 13.20 -4.80 -12.53
C PRO A 86 14.72 -4.73 -12.68
N ILE A 87 15.30 -5.82 -13.19
CA ILE A 87 16.71 -5.86 -13.60
C ILE A 87 16.78 -5.64 -15.10
N PHE A 88 17.53 -4.63 -15.52
CA PHE A 88 17.69 -4.28 -16.92
C PHE A 88 19.17 -4.07 -17.27
N ASN A 89 19.66 -4.74 -18.31
CA ASN A 89 21.09 -4.76 -18.67
C ASN A 89 22.03 -5.10 -17.51
N GLY A 90 21.62 -6.00 -16.63
CA GLY A 90 22.38 -6.43 -15.45
C GLY A 90 22.35 -5.44 -14.28
N GLU A 91 21.57 -4.36 -14.37
CA GLU A 91 21.43 -3.33 -13.35
C GLU A 91 20.03 -3.37 -12.73
N THR A 92 19.96 -3.42 -11.40
CA THR A 92 18.68 -3.24 -10.68
C THR A 92 18.25 -1.78 -10.80
N LEU A 93 17.06 -1.54 -11.30
CA LEU A 93 16.47 -0.21 -11.39
C LEU A 93 15.93 0.23 -10.00
N SER A 94 15.63 1.51 -9.91
CA SER A 94 15.17 2.15 -8.69
C SER A 94 13.76 2.69 -8.89
N ALA A 95 12.77 2.17 -8.18
CA ALA A 95 11.42 2.74 -8.18
C ALA A 95 11.46 4.19 -7.71
N SER A 96 11.07 5.11 -8.58
CA SER A 96 11.26 6.55 -8.41
C SER A 96 9.97 7.29 -8.08
N HIS A 97 8.86 6.87 -8.67
CA HIS A 97 7.57 7.55 -8.59
C HIS A 97 6.41 6.58 -8.81
N VAL A 98 5.24 6.92 -8.31
CA VAL A 98 4.00 6.17 -8.56
C VAL A 98 2.83 7.11 -8.80
N SER A 99 1.99 6.77 -9.77
CA SER A 99 0.69 7.39 -10.05
C SER A 99 -0.39 6.34 -9.93
N ILE A 100 -1.43 6.62 -9.16
CA ILE A 100 -2.56 5.71 -8.93
C ILE A 100 -3.80 6.31 -9.59
N ILE A 101 -4.48 5.51 -10.40
CA ILE A 101 -5.76 5.87 -11.01
C ILE A 101 -6.53 4.61 -11.42
N ASP A 102 -7.83 4.58 -11.17
CA ASP A 102 -8.77 3.53 -11.59
C ASP A 102 -8.23 2.11 -11.33
N ASN A 103 -7.87 1.81 -10.09
CA ASN A 103 -7.33 0.51 -9.69
C ASN A 103 -6.05 0.08 -10.44
N LYS A 104 -5.28 1.04 -10.97
CA LYS A 104 -3.98 0.78 -11.59
C LYS A 104 -2.90 1.64 -10.94
N ALA A 105 -1.75 1.02 -10.69
CA ALA A 105 -0.53 1.69 -10.27
C ALA A 105 0.45 1.77 -11.46
N TYR A 106 0.86 2.99 -11.78
CA TYR A 106 1.89 3.27 -12.79
C TYR A 106 3.18 3.59 -12.04
N VAL A 107 4.17 2.72 -12.11
CA VAL A 107 5.43 2.84 -11.36
C VAL A 107 6.56 3.21 -12.30
N ALA A 108 7.23 4.32 -12.02
CA ALA A 108 8.40 4.78 -12.77
C ALA A 108 9.69 4.26 -12.13
N TYR A 109 10.67 3.96 -12.98
CA TYR A 109 11.99 3.47 -12.56
C TYR A 109 13.10 4.27 -13.21
N ASN A 110 14.19 4.47 -12.46
CA ASN A 110 15.42 5.05 -12.98
C ASN A 110 16.65 4.29 -12.45
N LYS A 111 17.81 4.56 -13.03
CA LYS A 111 19.07 4.10 -12.47
C LYS A 111 19.82 5.27 -11.83
N GLN A 112 20.15 5.13 -10.55
CA GLN A 112 20.96 6.13 -9.87
C GLN A 112 22.41 6.12 -10.38
N GLY A 113 23.04 7.29 -10.46
CA GLY A 113 24.44 7.45 -10.88
C GLY A 113 24.59 7.95 -12.33
N ASN A 114 25.63 7.50 -13.02
CA ASN A 114 25.99 7.99 -14.36
C ASN A 114 25.42 7.15 -15.51
N ILE A 115 24.72 6.08 -15.21
CA ILE A 115 24.08 5.19 -16.19
C ILE A 115 22.64 5.64 -16.36
N TYR A 116 22.21 5.85 -17.60
CA TYR A 116 20.85 6.23 -17.94
C TYR A 116 20.05 4.97 -18.33
N LEU A 117 19.31 4.41 -17.39
CA LEU A 117 18.39 3.31 -17.59
C LEU A 117 17.10 3.60 -16.84
N GLY A 118 15.99 3.44 -17.49
CA GLY A 118 14.69 3.71 -16.88
C GLY A 118 13.59 2.80 -17.40
N GLY A 119 12.42 2.97 -16.84
CA GLY A 119 11.26 2.21 -17.26
C GLY A 119 9.98 2.66 -16.58
N VAL A 120 8.90 2.05 -16.99
CA VAL A 120 7.58 2.20 -16.41
C VAL A 120 6.85 0.86 -16.44
N GLU A 121 6.12 0.57 -15.37
CA GLU A 121 5.25 -0.60 -15.26
C GLU A 121 3.82 -0.17 -14.97
N VAL A 122 2.86 -0.96 -15.44
CA VAL A 122 1.46 -0.86 -15.04
C VAL A 122 1.11 -2.10 -14.24
N MET A 123 0.58 -1.87 -13.05
CA MET A 123 0.13 -2.93 -12.15
C MET A 123 -1.38 -2.83 -11.95
N ASP A 124 -2.04 -3.96 -12.01
CA ASP A 124 -3.41 -4.10 -11.52
C ASP A 124 -3.39 -4.11 -9.99
N ILE A 125 -4.19 -3.24 -9.40
CA ILE A 125 -4.40 -3.11 -7.97
C ILE A 125 -5.90 -3.06 -7.65
N GLU A 126 -6.74 -3.73 -8.45
CA GLU A 126 -8.17 -3.88 -8.13
C GLU A 126 -8.34 -4.54 -6.76
N ASN A 127 -7.53 -5.56 -6.48
CA ASN A 127 -7.27 -6.02 -5.13
C ASN A 127 -5.78 -5.78 -4.79
N PRO A 128 -5.44 -4.71 -4.06
CA PRO A 128 -4.05 -4.38 -3.79
C PRO A 128 -3.31 -5.39 -2.92
N ALA A 129 -4.01 -6.32 -2.26
CA ALA A 129 -3.40 -7.43 -1.54
C ALA A 129 -2.79 -8.47 -2.49
N TYR A 130 -3.27 -8.52 -3.73
CA TYR A 130 -2.81 -9.42 -4.78
C TYR A 130 -2.53 -8.64 -6.07
N PRO A 131 -1.54 -7.74 -6.06
CA PRO A 131 -1.20 -6.95 -7.24
C PRO A 131 -0.69 -7.85 -8.36
N SER A 132 -0.89 -7.44 -9.60
CA SER A 132 -0.30 -8.11 -10.75
C SER A 132 0.28 -7.13 -11.75
N ILE A 133 1.48 -7.42 -12.29
CA ILE A 133 2.11 -6.60 -13.33
C ILE A 133 1.46 -6.94 -14.66
N ILE A 134 0.85 -5.93 -15.30
CA ILE A 134 0.16 -6.10 -16.59
C ILE A 134 1.12 -5.94 -17.76
N THR A 135 2.03 -4.96 -17.65
CA THR A 135 2.93 -4.57 -18.76
C THR A 135 4.12 -3.80 -18.21
N GLN A 136 5.24 -3.91 -18.92
CA GLN A 136 6.49 -3.23 -18.61
C GLN A 136 7.07 -2.62 -19.90
N MET A 137 7.63 -1.40 -19.78
CA MET A 137 8.41 -0.76 -20.84
C MET A 137 9.72 -0.21 -20.26
N LEU A 138 10.86 -0.65 -20.80
CA LEU A 138 12.20 -0.30 -20.34
C LEU A 138 12.97 0.47 -21.39
N PHE A 139 13.85 1.39 -20.97
CA PHE A 139 14.58 2.32 -21.83
C PHE A 139 16.08 2.30 -21.54
N THR A 140 16.90 2.19 -22.58
CA THR A 140 18.31 2.59 -22.48
C THR A 140 18.46 4.09 -22.79
N GLY A 141 19.51 4.71 -22.27
CA GLY A 141 19.83 6.12 -22.54
C GLY A 141 18.90 7.16 -21.89
N SER A 142 17.94 6.73 -21.07
CA SER A 142 17.01 7.63 -20.38
C SER A 142 16.59 7.08 -19.00
N ASP A 143 16.55 7.95 -17.99
CA ASP A 143 15.92 7.68 -16.70
C ASP A 143 14.47 8.15 -16.71
N VAL A 144 13.57 7.44 -16.02
CA VAL A 144 12.21 7.91 -15.75
C VAL A 144 12.11 8.38 -14.31
N ASN A 145 11.94 9.68 -14.10
CA ASN A 145 11.93 10.29 -12.77
C ASN A 145 10.53 10.36 -12.16
N ALA A 146 9.51 10.59 -13.00
CA ALA A 146 8.13 10.62 -12.56
C ALA A 146 7.18 10.15 -13.67
N VAL A 147 5.99 9.70 -13.28
CA VAL A 147 4.92 9.25 -14.15
C VAL A 147 3.60 9.88 -13.74
N SER A 148 2.77 10.22 -14.72
CA SER A 148 1.38 10.63 -14.52
C SER A 148 0.50 9.93 -15.54
N ALA A 149 -0.47 9.16 -15.07
CA ALA A 149 -1.51 8.60 -15.93
C ALA A 149 -2.59 9.65 -16.20
N ASP A 150 -3.17 9.62 -17.39
CA ASP A 150 -4.23 10.56 -17.77
C ASP A 150 -5.48 10.34 -16.91
N PRO A 151 -6.01 11.36 -16.22
CA PRO A 151 -7.26 11.24 -15.48
C PRO A 151 -8.48 10.99 -16.39
N ILE A 152 -8.38 11.38 -17.68
CA ILE A 152 -9.42 11.15 -18.70
C ILE A 152 -8.98 10.01 -19.60
N GLY A 153 -9.73 8.95 -19.63
CA GLY A 153 -9.43 7.81 -20.48
C GLY A 153 -9.98 6.52 -19.88
N SER A 154 -10.08 5.50 -20.70
CA SER A 154 -10.39 4.17 -20.19
C SER A 154 -9.12 3.41 -19.85
N ASP A 155 -9.19 2.46 -18.94
CA ASP A 155 -8.06 1.58 -18.61
C ASP A 155 -7.47 0.91 -19.85
N ALA A 156 -8.32 0.59 -20.82
CA ALA A 156 -7.88 -0.06 -22.04
C ALA A 156 -6.98 0.81 -22.95
N ASN A 157 -7.18 2.14 -22.95
CA ASN A 157 -6.51 3.04 -23.90
C ASN A 157 -6.06 4.35 -23.22
N ARG A 158 -5.46 4.24 -22.03
CA ARG A 158 -4.99 5.39 -21.26
C ARG A 158 -3.69 5.95 -21.81
N GLN A 159 -3.58 7.27 -21.85
CA GLN A 159 -2.32 7.93 -22.10
C GLN A 159 -1.50 7.99 -20.79
N VAL A 160 -0.20 7.73 -20.91
CA VAL A 160 0.74 7.77 -19.79
C VAL A 160 1.85 8.75 -20.12
N TYR A 161 2.15 9.67 -19.22
CA TYR A 161 3.14 10.71 -19.43
C TYR A 161 4.31 10.51 -18.47
N LEU A 162 5.52 10.53 -19.01
CA LEU A 162 6.76 10.34 -18.27
C LEU A 162 7.58 11.63 -18.26
N ALA A 163 8.07 12.00 -17.09
CA ALA A 163 9.12 13.00 -16.94
C ALA A 163 10.48 12.28 -16.91
N MET A 164 11.34 12.58 -17.89
CA MET A 164 12.55 11.82 -18.15
C MET A 164 13.80 12.70 -18.19
N SER A 165 14.94 12.08 -17.83
CA SER A 165 16.28 12.60 -18.10
C SER A 165 16.91 11.75 -19.19
N SER A 166 17.07 12.32 -20.39
CA SER A 166 17.71 11.61 -21.51
C SER A 166 19.16 12.07 -21.67
N PHE A 167 20.06 11.11 -21.84
CA PHE A 167 21.48 11.38 -22.10
C PHE A 167 21.70 12.30 -23.30
N LYS A 168 20.92 12.09 -24.39
CA LYS A 168 21.03 12.89 -25.62
C LYS A 168 20.17 14.12 -25.67
N LYS A 169 18.95 14.04 -25.09
CA LYS A 169 17.91 15.07 -25.29
C LYS A 169 17.75 15.98 -24.07
N GLY A 170 18.40 15.66 -22.90
CA GLY A 170 18.17 16.33 -21.64
C GLY A 170 16.79 16.04 -21.06
N ALA A 171 16.10 17.06 -20.58
CA ALA A 171 14.74 16.92 -20.08
C ALA A 171 13.74 16.58 -21.19
N VAL A 172 12.98 15.51 -21.01
CA VAL A 172 11.99 15.01 -21.99
C VAL A 172 10.68 14.70 -21.29
N VAL A 173 9.59 15.03 -21.96
CA VAL A 173 8.26 14.47 -21.70
C VAL A 173 8.00 13.41 -22.76
N ARG A 174 7.70 12.19 -22.34
CA ARG A 174 7.27 11.09 -23.22
C ARG A 174 5.80 10.79 -22.97
N GLN A 175 4.99 10.84 -24.01
CA GLN A 175 3.64 10.31 -24.03
C GLN A 175 3.67 8.89 -24.57
N ILE A 176 3.05 7.94 -23.86
CA ILE A 176 2.90 6.55 -24.26
C ILE A 176 1.42 6.23 -24.30
N THR A 177 0.99 5.48 -25.31
CA THR A 177 -0.38 4.96 -25.42
C THR A 177 -0.43 3.53 -24.91
N THR A 178 -1.43 3.21 -24.09
CA THR A 178 -1.77 1.80 -23.81
C THR A 178 -2.83 1.32 -24.82
N GLN A 179 -2.80 0.04 -25.12
CA GLN A 179 -3.85 -0.64 -25.85
C GLN A 179 -4.27 -1.91 -25.09
N ASN A 180 -5.55 -2.02 -24.76
CA ASN A 180 -6.06 -3.07 -23.88
C ASN A 180 -5.30 -3.13 -22.53
N GLY A 181 -4.95 -1.97 -21.98
CA GLY A 181 -4.20 -1.82 -20.72
C GLY A 181 -2.70 -2.11 -20.81
N GLN A 182 -2.18 -2.52 -21.98
CA GLN A 182 -0.77 -2.87 -22.18
C GLN A 182 -0.04 -1.81 -23.01
N PHE A 183 1.24 -1.61 -22.73
CA PHE A 183 2.09 -0.75 -23.54
C PHE A 183 2.28 -1.31 -24.94
N ILE A 184 2.26 -0.39 -25.91
CA ILE A 184 2.62 -0.65 -27.29
C ILE A 184 3.79 0.23 -27.69
N ASN A 185 4.51 -0.12 -28.77
CA ASN A 185 5.63 0.69 -29.27
C ASN A 185 5.12 1.93 -30.04
N ASP A 186 4.30 2.72 -29.36
CA ASP A 186 3.75 3.98 -29.86
C ASP A 186 3.91 5.05 -28.78
N PHE A 187 4.88 5.95 -29.01
CA PHE A 187 5.17 7.05 -28.10
C PHE A 187 5.63 8.30 -28.82
N THR A 188 5.44 9.44 -28.18
CA THR A 188 5.87 10.74 -28.67
C THR A 188 6.70 11.45 -27.63
N ASP A 189 7.86 11.99 -28.04
CA ASP A 189 8.78 12.76 -27.18
C ASP A 189 8.71 14.25 -27.45
N VAL A 190 8.67 15.03 -26.38
CA VAL A 190 8.88 16.48 -26.39
C VAL A 190 10.13 16.82 -25.57
N SER A 191 11.15 17.36 -26.23
CA SER A 191 12.35 17.87 -25.53
C SER A 191 12.08 19.24 -24.96
N LEU A 192 12.15 19.37 -23.65
CA LEU A 192 12.02 20.64 -22.94
C LEU A 192 13.25 21.54 -23.13
N SER A 193 14.39 20.95 -23.47
CA SER A 193 15.65 21.67 -23.70
C SER A 193 15.64 22.52 -24.98
N LYS A 194 14.83 22.16 -25.96
CA LYS A 194 14.75 22.87 -27.25
C LYS A 194 13.67 23.97 -27.31
N ALA A 195 12.76 23.95 -26.35
CA ALA A 195 11.60 24.83 -26.34
C ALA A 195 11.94 26.28 -25.99
N ILE A 196 13.08 26.48 -25.33
CA ILE A 196 13.52 27.79 -24.87
C ILE A 196 14.49 28.36 -25.91
N GLY A 197 14.00 29.21 -26.78
CA GLY A 197 14.79 29.83 -27.86
C GLY A 197 16.03 30.54 -27.29
N GLY A 198 17.21 29.94 -27.42
CA GLY A 198 18.46 30.57 -27.04
C GLY A 198 19.47 29.74 -26.26
N GLY A 199 19.32 28.46 -26.17
CA GLY A 199 20.41 27.57 -25.70
C GLY A 199 20.39 27.20 -24.22
N VAL A 200 19.29 27.38 -23.50
CA VAL A 200 19.13 26.84 -22.15
C VAL A 200 18.79 25.35 -22.25
N ILE A 201 19.67 24.51 -21.73
CA ILE A 201 19.50 23.06 -21.73
C ILE A 201 19.02 22.64 -20.35
N SER A 202 17.74 22.31 -20.22
CA SER A 202 17.27 21.61 -19.04
C SER A 202 17.71 20.14 -19.09
N ALA A 203 18.37 19.67 -18.06
CA ALA A 203 18.99 18.36 -18.06
C ALA A 203 18.03 17.26 -17.60
N SER A 204 17.03 17.58 -16.78
CA SER A 204 16.16 16.60 -16.13
C SER A 204 14.74 17.12 -16.00
N ALA A 205 13.75 16.39 -16.47
CA ALA A 205 12.38 16.53 -16.05
C ALA A 205 12.18 15.72 -14.75
N ASN A 206 11.70 16.37 -13.68
CA ASN A 206 11.74 15.83 -12.31
C ASN A 206 10.37 15.40 -11.79
N GLY A 207 9.32 16.17 -12.09
CA GLY A 207 7.96 15.88 -11.69
C GLY A 207 6.99 16.17 -12.83
N ILE A 208 5.87 15.46 -12.85
CA ILE A 208 4.83 15.60 -13.88
C ILE A 208 3.46 15.37 -13.27
N VAL A 209 2.50 16.17 -13.68
CA VAL A 209 1.09 15.99 -13.33
C VAL A 209 0.21 16.37 -14.51
N THR A 210 -0.89 15.66 -14.69
CA THR A 210 -1.85 15.90 -15.75
C THR A 210 -3.18 16.38 -15.20
N THR A 211 -3.80 17.31 -15.91
CA THR A 211 -5.18 17.75 -15.71
C THR A 211 -6.04 17.31 -16.90
N ASN A 212 -7.27 17.82 -16.99
CA ASN A 212 -8.13 17.50 -18.13
C ASN A 212 -7.52 17.95 -19.47
N ASP A 213 -6.90 19.12 -19.53
CA ASP A 213 -6.43 19.74 -20.77
C ASP A 213 -4.92 19.87 -20.87
N TYR A 214 -4.21 19.87 -19.73
CA TYR A 214 -2.80 20.22 -19.64
C TYR A 214 -1.93 19.15 -19.00
N ILE A 215 -0.65 19.23 -19.33
CA ILE A 215 0.43 18.53 -18.65
C ILE A 215 1.33 19.61 -18.04
N TYR A 216 1.61 19.52 -16.74
CA TYR A 216 2.58 20.35 -16.05
C TYR A 216 3.82 19.54 -15.71
N VAL A 217 4.99 20.09 -16.02
CA VAL A 217 6.27 19.39 -15.81
C VAL A 217 7.25 20.32 -15.14
N SER A 218 7.80 19.90 -14.01
CA SER A 218 8.95 20.58 -13.41
C SER A 218 10.25 20.04 -13.99
N SER A 219 11.17 20.93 -14.29
CA SER A 219 12.44 20.62 -14.90
C SER A 219 13.56 21.41 -14.22
N GLY A 220 14.68 20.75 -13.97
CA GLY A 220 15.78 21.34 -13.19
C GLY A 220 17.13 20.79 -13.53
N ASN A 221 18.07 20.90 -12.55
CA ASN A 221 19.48 20.66 -12.63
C ASN A 221 20.23 21.80 -13.36
N SER A 222 20.32 22.93 -12.68
CA SER A 222 20.91 24.24 -13.02
C SER A 222 20.08 25.13 -13.93
N TYR A 223 19.34 24.60 -14.88
CA TYR A 223 18.43 25.33 -15.76
C TYR A 223 17.12 24.58 -15.88
N GLY A 224 16.03 25.30 -15.96
CA GLY A 224 14.73 24.68 -16.13
C GLY A 224 13.60 25.58 -15.68
N GLY A 225 12.54 25.00 -15.19
CA GLY A 225 11.35 25.67 -14.74
C GLY A 225 10.14 24.77 -14.75
N THR A 226 8.95 25.37 -14.80
CA THR A 226 7.72 24.63 -14.98
C THR A 226 7.20 24.85 -16.39
N PHE A 227 6.95 23.77 -17.08
CA PHE A 227 6.38 23.76 -18.42
C PHE A 227 4.93 23.35 -18.36
N GLN A 228 4.11 24.05 -19.13
CA GLN A 228 2.70 23.72 -19.40
C GLN A 228 2.56 23.31 -20.85
N LEU A 229 2.04 22.10 -21.10
CA LEU A 229 1.81 21.59 -22.45
C LEU A 229 0.32 21.27 -22.63
N PHE A 230 -0.20 21.44 -23.86
CA PHE A 230 -1.50 20.89 -24.21
C PHE A 230 -1.43 19.37 -24.32
N LYS A 231 -2.37 18.66 -23.71
CA LYS A 231 -2.49 17.20 -23.86
C LYS A 231 -2.80 16.79 -25.31
N SER A 232 -3.58 17.59 -26.02
CA SER A 232 -4.09 17.25 -27.36
C SER A 232 -3.00 17.13 -28.42
N ASN A 233 -1.87 17.83 -28.28
CA ASN A 233 -0.81 17.87 -29.30
C ASN A 233 0.60 18.01 -28.73
N LEU A 234 0.77 17.99 -27.42
CA LEU A 234 2.02 18.14 -26.68
C LEU A 234 2.77 19.45 -26.97
N SER A 235 2.11 20.46 -27.54
CA SER A 235 2.75 21.75 -27.73
C SER A 235 2.91 22.48 -26.41
N ILE A 236 4.09 23.09 -26.21
CA ILE A 236 4.35 23.91 -25.03
C ILE A 236 3.54 25.21 -25.17
N VAL A 237 2.68 25.45 -24.19
CA VAL A 237 1.83 26.66 -24.10
C VAL A 237 2.59 27.75 -23.37
N ASN A 238 3.18 27.35 -22.24
CA ASN A 238 3.81 28.26 -21.30
C ASN A 238 5.02 27.61 -20.62
N TYR A 239 5.93 28.41 -20.13
CA TYR A 239 6.92 27.98 -19.15
C TYR A 239 7.33 29.12 -18.24
N ASP A 240 7.68 28.78 -16.99
CA ASP A 240 8.31 29.68 -16.04
C ASP A 240 9.78 29.28 -15.90
N ASN A 241 10.68 30.27 -16.02
CA ASN A 241 12.12 30.01 -15.91
C ASN A 241 12.54 30.08 -14.43
N TYR A 242 12.61 28.93 -13.77
CA TYR A 242 13.16 28.78 -12.44
C TYR A 242 14.31 27.76 -12.48
N SER A 243 15.48 28.14 -11.98
CA SER A 243 16.52 27.16 -11.73
C SER A 243 16.04 26.15 -10.69
N GLU A 244 16.38 24.87 -10.85
CA GLU A 244 16.13 23.84 -9.86
C GLU A 244 14.65 23.58 -9.51
N ALA A 245 13.75 23.56 -10.49
CA ALA A 245 12.38 23.12 -10.25
C ALA A 245 12.34 21.62 -9.94
N LYS A 246 11.90 21.26 -8.72
CA LYS A 246 11.94 19.90 -8.19
C LYS A 246 10.65 19.12 -8.43
N TYR A 247 9.52 19.76 -8.18
CA TYR A 247 8.24 19.10 -8.24
C TYR A 247 7.14 20.06 -8.68
N VAL A 248 6.08 19.52 -9.25
CA VAL A 248 4.86 20.24 -9.60
C VAL A 248 3.64 19.42 -9.20
N ALA A 249 2.64 20.08 -8.65
CA ALA A 249 1.37 19.49 -8.27
C ALA A 249 0.20 20.40 -8.67
N VAL A 250 -0.99 19.83 -8.74
CA VAL A 250 -2.26 20.54 -8.93
C VAL A 250 -3.28 20.03 -7.92
N ASN A 251 -4.20 20.88 -7.48
CA ASN A 251 -5.29 20.49 -6.58
C ASN A 251 -6.63 20.26 -7.29
N GLY A 252 -6.63 20.24 -8.60
CA GLY A 252 -7.80 20.03 -9.43
C GLY A 252 -7.52 20.32 -10.89
N SER A 253 -8.52 20.17 -11.74
CA SER A 253 -8.41 20.33 -13.19
C SER A 253 -9.16 21.55 -13.73
N ASN A 254 -9.91 22.26 -12.89
CA ASN A 254 -10.77 23.36 -13.29
C ASN A 254 -10.00 24.69 -13.33
N THR A 255 -10.49 25.63 -14.12
CA THR A 255 -9.98 27.00 -14.08
C THR A 255 -10.14 27.61 -12.68
N GLY A 256 -9.05 28.08 -12.11
CA GLY A 256 -9.00 28.63 -10.76
C GLY A 256 -8.47 27.65 -9.69
N ASP A 257 -8.42 26.34 -9.97
CA ASP A 257 -7.64 25.40 -9.17
C ASP A 257 -6.16 25.79 -9.20
N LYS A 258 -5.38 25.29 -8.25
CA LYS A 258 -4.01 25.74 -8.07
C LYS A 258 -3.00 24.77 -8.67
N GLN A 259 -2.05 25.32 -9.39
CA GLN A 259 -0.81 24.67 -9.79
C GLN A 259 0.32 25.20 -8.92
N ILE A 260 1.08 24.30 -8.32
CA ILE A 260 2.15 24.64 -7.40
C ILE A 260 3.47 24.04 -7.89
N THR A 261 4.50 24.86 -7.96
CA THR A 261 5.88 24.44 -8.27
C THR A 261 6.77 24.65 -7.08
N LEU A 262 7.58 23.64 -6.76
CA LEU A 262 8.65 23.71 -5.77
C LEU A 262 9.99 23.89 -6.48
N THR A 263 10.74 24.90 -6.07
CA THR A 263 12.14 25.09 -6.45
C THR A 263 13.08 24.81 -5.27
N ALA A 264 14.38 24.64 -5.54
CA ALA A 264 15.37 24.26 -4.53
C ALA A 264 16.56 25.23 -4.48
N GLY A 265 17.42 25.08 -3.46
CA GLY A 265 18.65 25.82 -3.29
C GLY A 265 18.44 27.23 -2.71
N GLU A 266 19.27 28.19 -3.10
CA GLU A 266 19.18 29.57 -2.59
C GLU A 266 17.86 30.25 -2.93
N ASN A 267 17.19 29.80 -3.99
CA ASN A 267 15.88 30.27 -4.44
C ASN A 267 14.82 29.19 -4.26
N SER A 268 14.76 28.58 -3.08
CA SER A 268 13.78 27.55 -2.76
C SER A 268 12.44 28.16 -2.36
N PHE A 269 11.49 28.10 -3.28
CA PHE A 269 10.16 28.68 -3.12
C PHE A 269 9.06 27.73 -3.54
N LEU A 270 7.88 27.94 -2.97
CA LEU A 270 6.62 27.49 -3.55
C LEU A 270 6.07 28.60 -4.44
N HIS A 271 5.85 28.30 -5.69
CA HIS A 271 5.25 29.20 -6.67
C HIS A 271 3.83 28.71 -6.98
N VAL A 272 2.83 29.51 -6.69
CA VAL A 272 1.42 29.13 -6.80
C VAL A 272 0.75 29.93 -7.92
N TYR A 273 0.12 29.22 -8.84
CA TYR A 273 -0.62 29.77 -9.99
C TYR A 273 -2.02 29.17 -10.05
N ASN A 274 -2.93 29.78 -10.81
CA ASN A 274 -4.17 29.09 -11.17
C ASN A 274 -3.93 28.12 -12.32
N VAL A 275 -4.64 27.01 -12.31
CA VAL A 275 -4.70 26.06 -13.44
C VAL A 275 -5.32 26.78 -14.63
N GLY A 276 -4.70 26.64 -15.80
CA GLY A 276 -5.19 27.23 -17.06
C GLY A 276 -4.92 28.73 -17.26
N ASP A 277 -4.23 29.40 -16.33
CA ASP A 277 -3.82 30.80 -16.55
C ASP A 277 -2.92 30.87 -17.79
N ASP A 278 -3.27 31.77 -18.69
CA ASP A 278 -2.45 32.12 -19.87
C ASP A 278 -1.29 33.01 -19.43
N ARG A 279 -0.08 32.49 -19.53
CA ARG A 279 1.16 33.16 -19.12
C ARG A 279 1.97 33.69 -20.31
N THR A 280 1.41 33.63 -21.54
CA THR A 280 2.15 33.88 -22.79
C THR A 280 2.52 35.33 -23.05
N ASP A 281 1.82 36.30 -22.47
CA ASP A 281 1.97 37.71 -22.81
C ASP A 281 2.99 38.48 -21.96
N GLN A 282 3.63 37.83 -21.01
CA GLN A 282 4.66 38.46 -20.16
C GLN A 282 5.98 37.68 -20.30
N PRO A 283 7.14 38.35 -20.40
CA PRO A 283 8.44 37.66 -20.40
C PRO A 283 8.68 36.76 -19.20
N PHE A 284 7.85 36.87 -18.16
CA PHE A 284 7.87 36.12 -16.91
C PHE A 284 6.46 35.69 -16.46
N GLY A 285 5.49 35.69 -17.35
CA GLY A 285 4.13 35.28 -17.04
C GLY A 285 3.39 36.17 -16.04
N ILE A 286 2.18 35.76 -15.67
CA ILE A 286 1.52 36.25 -14.46
C ILE A 286 2.36 35.73 -13.30
N GLY A 287 2.88 36.59 -12.45
CA GLY A 287 3.67 36.20 -11.27
C GLY A 287 2.89 35.24 -10.39
N PRO A 288 3.56 34.47 -9.55
CA PRO A 288 2.88 33.55 -8.66
C PRO A 288 1.90 34.32 -7.78
N ILE A 289 0.70 33.74 -7.58
CA ILE A 289 -0.29 34.30 -6.65
C ILE A 289 0.32 34.34 -5.26
N PHE A 290 1.18 33.34 -4.97
CA PHE A 290 1.86 33.19 -3.70
C PHE A 290 3.29 32.68 -3.91
N HIS A 291 4.21 33.18 -3.07
CA HIS A 291 5.64 32.91 -3.16
C HIS A 291 6.23 32.82 -1.75
N GLN A 292 6.54 31.63 -1.30
CA GLN A 292 7.04 31.34 0.04
C GLN A 292 8.40 30.68 0.02
N ASN A 293 9.35 31.19 0.80
CA ASN A 293 10.62 30.49 1.03
C ASN A 293 10.39 29.25 1.88
N VAL A 294 10.88 28.10 1.41
CA VAL A 294 10.63 26.81 2.03
C VAL A 294 11.90 26.06 2.46
N GLU A 295 13.07 26.68 2.27
CA GLU A 295 14.37 26.10 2.66
C GLU A 295 14.63 24.70 2.06
N GLN A 296 14.18 24.47 0.81
CA GLN A 296 14.41 23.22 0.12
C GLN A 296 15.89 23.07 -0.28
N PRO A 297 16.60 22.02 0.14
CA PRO A 297 17.99 21.79 -0.26
C PRO A 297 18.11 21.46 -1.76
N TYR A 298 19.29 21.66 -2.33
CA TYR A 298 19.59 21.33 -3.73
C TYR A 298 19.43 19.83 -4.03
N PHE A 299 19.82 18.99 -3.05
CA PHE A 299 19.89 17.55 -3.22
C PHE A 299 18.67 16.86 -2.65
N GLY A 300 18.40 15.66 -3.16
CA GLY A 300 17.28 14.84 -2.76
C GLY A 300 16.07 15.01 -3.68
N LYS A 301 15.12 14.10 -3.49
CA LYS A 301 13.80 14.15 -4.13
C LYS A 301 12.88 15.04 -3.30
N SER A 302 11.79 15.43 -3.90
CA SER A 302 10.74 16.22 -3.25
C SER A 302 9.39 15.81 -3.83
N ALA A 303 8.34 16.03 -3.06
CA ALA A 303 6.97 15.90 -3.52
C ALA A 303 6.10 16.99 -2.85
N ILE A 304 4.99 17.25 -3.49
CA ILE A 304 3.92 18.12 -2.99
C ILE A 304 2.65 17.26 -2.96
N HIS A 305 1.91 17.36 -1.85
CA HIS A 305 0.55 16.87 -1.76
C HIS A 305 -0.38 18.03 -1.42
N ILE A 306 -1.48 18.11 -2.14
CA ILE A 306 -2.52 19.10 -1.91
C ILE A 306 -3.87 18.43 -2.22
N ASP A 307 -4.79 18.49 -1.27
CA ASP A 307 -6.13 17.97 -1.48
C ASP A 307 -6.96 18.90 -2.36
N GLU A 308 -7.88 18.35 -3.13
CA GLU A 308 -8.82 19.13 -3.92
C GLU A 308 -9.62 20.08 -3.01
N GLY A 309 -9.67 21.36 -3.39
CA GLY A 309 -10.35 22.39 -2.62
C GLY A 309 -9.67 22.82 -1.32
N SER A 310 -8.55 22.20 -0.93
CA SER A 310 -7.79 22.61 0.26
C SER A 310 -6.87 23.78 0.00
N SER A 311 -6.64 24.61 1.03
CA SER A 311 -5.57 25.62 1.04
C SER A 311 -4.26 25.11 1.61
N ASN A 312 -4.23 23.90 2.21
CA ASN A 312 -3.02 23.35 2.79
C ASN A 312 -2.20 22.59 1.74
N CYS A 313 -0.95 23.01 1.59
CA CYS A 313 0.03 22.41 0.70
C CYS A 313 1.13 21.73 1.52
N PHE A 314 1.18 20.41 1.50
CA PHE A 314 2.19 19.61 2.19
C PHE A 314 3.39 19.42 1.26
N VAL A 315 4.60 19.65 1.79
CA VAL A 315 5.83 19.67 1.00
C VAL A 315 6.92 18.86 1.70
N SER A 316 7.53 17.92 0.99
CA SER A 316 8.73 17.23 1.46
C SER A 316 9.97 18.08 1.18
N LEU A 317 10.78 18.33 2.21
CA LEU A 317 11.90 19.28 2.20
C LEU A 317 13.26 18.59 2.44
N GLY A 318 13.41 17.34 2.03
CA GLY A 318 14.66 16.58 2.18
C GLY A 318 15.10 16.45 3.63
N VAL A 319 16.32 16.90 3.93
CA VAL A 319 16.88 16.88 5.31
C VAL A 319 16.12 17.78 6.29
N ASN A 320 15.28 18.67 5.80
CA ASN A 320 14.46 19.56 6.62
C ASN A 320 13.06 18.97 6.91
N GLY A 321 12.84 17.69 6.60
CA GLY A 321 11.60 16.99 6.91
C GLY A 321 10.42 17.42 6.04
N MET A 322 9.28 17.71 6.65
CA MET A 322 8.04 18.13 6.01
C MET A 322 7.51 19.44 6.64
N LYS A 323 6.99 20.31 5.80
CA LYS A 323 6.14 21.45 6.22
C LYS A 323 4.87 21.47 5.38
N ALA A 324 3.77 21.90 6.00
CA ALA A 324 2.55 22.26 5.28
C ALA A 324 2.31 23.76 5.40
N PHE A 325 1.93 24.38 4.28
CA PHE A 325 1.70 25.83 4.17
C PHE A 325 0.26 26.09 3.76
N ASP A 326 -0.37 27.09 4.34
CA ASP A 326 -1.57 27.68 3.75
C ASP A 326 -1.15 28.52 2.53
N ILE A 327 -1.61 28.11 1.34
CA ILE A 327 -1.23 28.77 0.07
C ILE A 327 -1.82 30.16 -0.12
N ASN A 328 -2.74 30.62 0.73
CA ASN A 328 -3.32 31.95 0.67
C ASN A 328 -2.57 32.95 1.58
N THR A 329 -2.02 32.48 2.71
CA THR A 329 -1.35 33.34 3.70
C THR A 329 0.15 33.14 3.76
N GLY A 330 0.64 31.93 3.42
CA GLY A 330 2.04 31.55 3.55
C GLY A 330 2.43 31.04 4.92
N ASP A 331 1.49 30.97 5.82
CA ASP A 331 1.75 30.49 7.17
C ASP A 331 2.07 28.99 7.16
N VAL A 332 3.02 28.59 8.01
CA VAL A 332 3.27 27.16 8.29
C VAL A 332 2.15 26.65 9.18
N VAL A 333 1.40 25.68 8.69
CA VAL A 333 0.27 25.06 9.42
C VAL A 333 0.73 23.81 10.17
N TYR A 334 1.50 22.94 9.50
CA TYR A 334 2.04 21.70 10.10
C TYR A 334 3.52 21.56 9.78
N TYR A 335 4.24 20.83 10.64
CA TYR A 335 5.65 20.48 10.41
C TYR A 335 6.01 19.16 11.08
N SER A 336 6.97 18.44 10.52
CA SER A 336 7.46 17.19 11.09
C SER A 336 8.36 17.43 12.31
N PRO A 337 8.49 16.46 13.23
CA PRO A 337 9.44 16.52 14.34
C PRO A 337 10.88 16.74 13.84
N ALA A 338 11.67 17.53 14.58
CA ALA A 338 13.04 17.86 14.19
C ALA A 338 14.01 16.68 14.23
N ASP A 339 13.72 15.68 15.06
CA ASP A 339 14.51 14.45 15.27
C ASP A 339 13.96 13.24 14.51
N MET A 340 12.99 13.44 13.61
CA MET A 340 12.36 12.38 12.83
C MET A 340 13.35 11.65 11.92
N LEU A 341 14.35 12.36 11.39
CA LEU A 341 15.32 11.83 10.43
C LEU A 341 16.63 11.48 11.12
N THR A 342 17.15 10.29 10.86
CA THR A 342 18.48 9.83 11.36
C THR A 342 19.52 9.80 10.25
N ASN A 343 19.24 9.11 9.14
CA ASN A 343 20.13 8.95 8.00
C ASN A 343 19.43 9.25 6.66
N GLY A 344 18.13 9.48 6.70
CA GLY A 344 17.29 9.65 5.53
C GLY A 344 17.05 11.10 5.15
N ASN A 345 16.16 11.24 4.18
CA ASN A 345 15.62 12.52 3.70
C ASN A 345 14.15 12.32 3.40
N THR A 346 13.31 13.26 3.74
CA THR A 346 11.92 13.24 3.31
C THR A 346 11.83 13.53 1.81
N ASN A 347 11.76 12.45 1.03
CA ASN A 347 11.79 12.48 -0.45
C ASN A 347 10.40 12.66 -1.05
N GLY A 348 9.39 12.14 -0.36
CA GLY A 348 8.01 12.12 -0.85
C GLY A 348 7.03 12.07 0.29
N LEU A 349 5.81 12.45 0.01
CA LEU A 349 4.73 12.42 0.99
C LEU A 349 3.36 12.32 0.34
N THR A 350 2.41 11.90 1.15
CA THR A 350 0.97 11.99 0.90
C THR A 350 0.23 12.13 2.24
N LYS A 351 -1.04 12.44 2.20
CA LYS A 351 -1.93 12.35 3.35
C LYS A 351 -3.29 11.78 2.93
N ASP A 352 -4.03 11.29 3.88
CA ASP A 352 -5.46 11.05 3.81
C ASP A 352 -6.19 11.87 4.90
N ASP A 353 -7.43 11.54 5.19
CA ASP A 353 -8.22 12.27 6.20
C ASP A 353 -7.70 12.07 7.63
N LEU A 354 -6.92 11.02 7.90
CA LEU A 354 -6.48 10.62 9.23
C LEU A 354 -4.99 10.89 9.46
N PHE A 355 -4.14 10.63 8.47
CA PHE A 355 -2.70 10.59 8.66
C PHE A 355 -1.94 11.32 7.55
N VAL A 356 -0.73 11.77 7.89
CA VAL A 356 0.31 12.12 6.93
C VAL A 356 1.33 10.98 6.85
N TYR A 357 1.78 10.68 5.64
CA TYR A 357 2.74 9.61 5.34
C TYR A 357 3.96 10.20 4.65
N LEU A 358 5.15 9.94 5.19
CA LEU A 358 6.40 10.50 4.70
C LEU A 358 7.35 9.39 4.27
N ALA A 359 7.80 9.43 3.02
CA ALA A 359 8.84 8.57 2.50
C ALA A 359 10.21 9.17 2.84
N ASN A 360 10.85 8.66 3.89
CA ASN A 360 12.03 9.26 4.53
C ASN A 360 13.36 8.66 4.03
N GLY A 361 13.41 8.23 2.79
CA GLY A 361 14.65 7.72 2.21
C GLY A 361 15.13 6.46 2.91
N ALA A 362 16.35 6.49 3.45
CA ALA A 362 16.95 5.38 4.19
C ALA A 362 16.24 5.09 5.52
N ASP A 363 15.52 6.06 6.09
CA ASP A 363 14.77 5.90 7.34
C ASP A 363 13.36 5.29 7.11
N GLY A 364 13.03 4.90 5.88
CA GLY A 364 11.80 4.18 5.56
C GLY A 364 10.54 5.04 5.48
N LEU A 365 9.43 4.58 6.07
CA LEU A 365 8.13 5.23 6.08
C LEU A 365 7.82 5.74 7.49
N PHE A 366 7.45 7.01 7.58
CA PHE A 366 6.92 7.63 8.79
C PHE A 366 5.42 7.89 8.62
N ILE A 367 4.64 7.56 9.63
CA ILE A 367 3.20 7.80 9.69
C ILE A 367 2.93 8.69 10.90
N GLY A 368 2.20 9.77 10.72
CA GLY A 368 1.92 10.72 11.79
C GLY A 368 0.52 11.30 11.77
N ASN A 369 0.03 11.63 12.96
CA ASN A 369 -1.21 12.37 13.15
C ASN A 369 -1.00 13.86 12.97
N LEU A 370 -1.93 14.51 12.27
CA LEU A 370 -2.01 15.96 12.17
C LEU A 370 -2.78 16.50 13.37
N PRO A 371 -2.16 17.36 14.22
CA PRO A 371 -2.85 17.90 15.39
C PRO A 371 -3.96 18.87 14.98
N ASN A 372 -5.07 18.87 15.73
CA ASN A 372 -6.15 19.83 15.52
C ASN A 372 -5.64 21.26 15.70
N GLY A 373 -5.83 22.11 14.68
CA GLY A 373 -5.45 23.52 14.71
C GLY A 373 -4.00 23.82 14.29
N GLY A 374 -3.27 22.82 13.78
CA GLY A 374 -1.89 22.98 13.31
C GLY A 374 -0.81 22.65 14.35
N GLY A 375 0.44 22.62 13.92
CA GLY A 375 1.59 22.36 14.76
C GLY A 375 2.45 21.18 14.35
N GLU A 376 3.19 20.63 15.31
CA GLU A 376 4.08 19.49 15.09
C GLU A 376 3.29 18.20 14.93
N VAL A 377 3.60 17.44 13.86
CA VAL A 377 3.01 16.13 13.58
C VAL A 377 3.41 15.14 14.67
N THR A 378 2.43 14.45 15.23
CA THR A 378 2.67 13.44 16.25
C THR A 378 2.99 12.09 15.60
N PRO A 379 4.16 11.47 15.89
CA PRO A 379 4.48 10.15 15.36
C PRO A 379 3.47 9.08 15.81
N VAL A 380 3.04 8.26 14.87
CA VAL A 380 2.17 7.09 15.10
C VAL A 380 2.97 5.82 14.86
N GLN A 381 3.63 5.72 13.71
CA GLN A 381 4.38 4.55 13.29
C GLN A 381 5.62 4.96 12.51
N VAL A 382 6.72 4.25 12.70
CA VAL A 382 7.90 4.31 11.84
C VAL A 382 8.22 2.91 11.39
N TRP A 383 8.33 2.70 10.09
CA TRP A 383 8.69 1.42 9.50
C TRP A 383 9.94 1.58 8.64
N ASP A 384 11.02 0.94 9.04
CA ASP A 384 12.33 0.97 8.37
C ASP A 384 12.28 0.36 6.94
N MET A 385 11.28 -0.46 6.63
CA MET A 385 11.04 -1.08 5.32
C MET A 385 12.08 -2.06 4.85
N ASP A 386 13.23 -2.20 5.46
CA ASP A 386 14.11 -3.27 5.20
C ASP A 386 15.56 -3.13 5.56
N GLU A 387 16.13 -4.22 5.32
CA GLU A 387 17.50 -4.63 5.43
C GLU A 387 18.39 -4.18 4.24
N SER A 388 17.83 -3.71 3.10
CA SER A 388 18.60 -3.41 1.87
C SER A 388 19.17 -2.01 1.82
N GLY A 389 18.77 -1.11 2.71
CA GLY A 389 19.15 0.31 2.69
C GLY A 389 18.64 1.08 1.47
N ALA A 390 17.69 0.53 0.71
CA ALA A 390 17.07 1.20 -0.42
C ALA A 390 16.26 2.43 0.04
N SER A 391 16.19 3.46 -0.80
CA SER A 391 15.56 4.73 -0.45
C SER A 391 14.05 4.71 -0.66
N ALA A 392 13.24 4.99 0.36
CA ALA A 392 11.84 5.34 0.17
C ALA A 392 11.75 6.69 -0.56
N ASN A 393 11.21 6.68 -1.78
CA ASN A 393 11.24 7.82 -2.69
C ASN A 393 9.91 8.56 -2.76
N LEU A 394 8.80 7.83 -2.77
CA LEU A 394 7.45 8.40 -2.79
C LEU A 394 6.48 7.43 -2.12
N VAL A 395 5.49 7.97 -1.44
CA VAL A 395 4.33 7.25 -0.94
C VAL A 395 3.06 7.88 -1.49
N LYS A 396 2.07 7.07 -1.83
CA LYS A 396 0.71 7.47 -2.20
C LYS A 396 -0.29 6.71 -1.35
N ALA A 397 -1.30 7.41 -0.85
CA ALA A 397 -2.45 6.83 -0.17
C ALA A 397 -3.64 6.78 -1.13
N SER A 398 -4.42 5.70 -1.06
CA SER A 398 -5.70 5.54 -1.75
C SER A 398 -6.61 4.64 -0.91
N GLY A 399 -7.62 5.22 -0.27
CA GLY A 399 -8.42 4.54 0.76
C GLY A 399 -7.53 4.07 1.91
N ASP A 400 -7.64 2.81 2.29
CA ASP A 400 -6.82 2.21 3.35
C ASP A 400 -5.46 1.69 2.87
N TRP A 401 -5.10 1.94 1.62
CA TRP A 401 -3.90 1.42 1.01
C TRP A 401 -2.80 2.47 0.89
N LEU A 402 -1.57 2.03 1.12
CA LEU A 402 -0.37 2.82 0.88
C LEU A 402 0.50 2.12 -0.17
N PHE A 403 0.97 2.91 -1.11
CA PHE A 403 1.78 2.49 -2.24
C PHE A 403 3.12 3.21 -2.20
N VAL A 404 4.21 2.48 -2.03
CA VAL A 404 5.54 3.05 -1.76
C VAL A 404 6.53 2.67 -2.85
N ALA A 405 7.08 3.69 -3.53
CA ALA A 405 8.24 3.53 -4.41
C ALA A 405 9.51 3.47 -3.55
N LYS A 406 10.09 2.27 -3.35
CA LYS A 406 11.21 1.98 -2.43
C LYS A 406 12.56 1.87 -3.14
N GLY A 407 12.81 2.63 -4.18
CA GLY A 407 14.11 2.59 -4.86
C GLY A 407 14.48 1.20 -5.37
N GLY A 408 15.70 0.73 -5.09
CA GLY A 408 16.14 -0.62 -5.46
C GLY A 408 15.38 -1.75 -4.75
N GLY A 409 14.64 -1.45 -3.68
CA GLY A 409 13.71 -2.36 -3.02
C GLY A 409 12.35 -2.48 -3.72
N GLY A 410 12.18 -1.86 -4.90
CA GLY A 410 10.99 -2.03 -5.73
C GLY A 410 9.77 -1.22 -5.26
N PHE A 411 8.61 -1.83 -5.35
CA PHE A 411 7.32 -1.23 -5.02
C PHE A 411 6.66 -2.02 -3.89
N LYS A 412 6.19 -1.33 -2.86
CA LYS A 412 5.63 -1.97 -1.67
C LYS A 412 4.21 -1.49 -1.41
N ILE A 413 3.37 -2.40 -0.95
CA ILE A 413 1.96 -2.16 -0.68
C ILE A 413 1.66 -2.48 0.78
N LEU A 414 1.07 -1.49 1.49
CA LEU A 414 0.59 -1.68 2.85
C LEU A 414 -0.92 -1.45 2.89
N ARG A 415 -1.55 -2.08 3.87
CA ARG A 415 -2.95 -1.84 4.22
C ARG A 415 -3.04 -1.29 5.64
N ARG A 416 -3.79 -0.21 5.82
CA ARG A 416 -4.26 0.23 7.13
C ARG A 416 -5.49 -0.58 7.51
N VAL A 417 -5.47 -1.19 8.67
CA VAL A 417 -6.57 -1.99 9.20
C VAL A 417 -7.00 -1.41 10.53
N ARG A 418 -8.29 -1.27 10.74
CA ARG A 418 -8.83 -0.80 12.01
C ARG A 418 -8.70 -1.89 13.07
N ASN A 419 -8.48 -1.48 14.31
CA ASN A 419 -8.60 -2.39 15.44
C ASN A 419 -10.06 -2.80 15.62
N SER A 420 -10.29 -4.07 15.92
CA SER A 420 -11.64 -4.60 16.07
C SER A 420 -12.41 -3.90 17.19
N ILE A 421 -13.66 -3.59 16.91
CA ILE A 421 -14.60 -3.06 17.89
C ILE A 421 -15.49 -4.15 18.47
N TYR A 422 -15.37 -5.38 17.98
CA TYR A 422 -16.24 -6.49 18.41
C TYR A 422 -15.80 -6.97 19.78
N PRO A 423 -16.71 -6.97 20.78
CA PRO A 423 -16.38 -7.42 22.12
C PRO A 423 -16.09 -8.92 22.14
N PRO A 424 -15.09 -9.38 22.90
CA PRO A 424 -14.90 -10.80 23.12
C PRO A 424 -16.00 -11.37 24.05
N VAL A 425 -16.30 -12.65 23.89
CA VAL A 425 -17.24 -13.39 24.74
C VAL A 425 -16.73 -13.43 26.19
N CYS A 426 -15.44 -13.54 26.38
CA CYS A 426 -14.74 -13.42 27.68
C CYS A 426 -13.35 -12.81 27.48
N ASP A 427 -12.69 -12.43 28.57
CA ASP A 427 -11.31 -11.95 28.51
C ASP A 427 -10.37 -13.03 27.96
N TYR A 428 -9.17 -12.63 27.53
CA TYR A 428 -8.16 -13.54 26.95
C TYR A 428 -6.76 -13.17 27.47
N ASP A 429 -5.86 -14.15 27.45
CA ASP A 429 -4.47 -13.98 27.86
C ASP A 429 -3.60 -13.29 26.80
N SER A 430 -2.29 -13.18 27.04
CA SER A 430 -1.34 -12.54 26.13
C SER A 430 -1.14 -13.29 24.81
N GLU A 431 -1.51 -14.58 24.73
CA GLU A 431 -1.46 -15.39 23.51
C GLU A 431 -2.79 -15.39 22.75
N GLY A 432 -3.82 -14.72 23.31
CA GLY A 432 -5.16 -14.64 22.73
C GLY A 432 -6.06 -15.82 23.07
N VAL A 433 -5.70 -16.61 24.06
CA VAL A 433 -6.50 -17.76 24.54
C VAL A 433 -7.60 -17.26 25.47
N PRO A 434 -8.89 -17.57 25.22
CA PRO A 434 -9.98 -17.15 26.08
C PRO A 434 -9.85 -17.70 27.51
N ASP A 435 -10.05 -16.88 28.52
CA ASP A 435 -10.00 -17.25 29.94
C ASP A 435 -11.16 -18.18 30.37
N CYS A 436 -12.21 -18.26 29.57
CA CYS A 436 -13.41 -19.06 29.83
C CYS A 436 -13.42 -20.41 29.10
N ILE A 437 -12.27 -20.89 28.63
CA ILE A 437 -12.18 -22.21 27.99
C ILE A 437 -12.54 -23.31 28.99
N GLU A 438 -13.40 -24.22 28.57
CA GLU A 438 -13.71 -25.47 29.24
C GLU A 438 -13.20 -26.64 28.36
N PRO A 439 -12.52 -27.63 28.93
CA PRO A 439 -12.06 -28.80 28.18
C PRO A 439 -13.26 -29.66 27.79
N TYR A 440 -13.37 -29.99 26.50
CA TYR A 440 -14.40 -30.85 25.92
C TYR A 440 -13.77 -32.07 25.28
N GLU A 441 -14.32 -33.26 25.57
CA GLU A 441 -13.90 -34.49 24.93
C GLU A 441 -14.65 -34.69 23.60
N ILE A 442 -13.97 -34.37 22.49
CA ILE A 442 -14.55 -34.53 21.16
C ILE A 442 -14.80 -36.02 20.84
N CYS A 443 -15.74 -36.28 19.94
CA CYS A 443 -16.00 -37.62 19.43
C CYS A 443 -14.71 -38.24 18.84
N ALA A 444 -14.47 -39.50 19.15
CA ALA A 444 -13.18 -40.15 18.89
C ALA A 444 -12.78 -40.24 17.41
N SER A 445 -13.76 -40.28 16.49
CA SER A 445 -13.52 -40.28 15.04
C SER A 445 -13.45 -38.88 14.43
N LEU A 446 -14.01 -37.85 15.07
CA LEU A 446 -14.26 -36.56 14.50
C LEU A 446 -13.05 -35.94 13.80
N LYS A 447 -11.90 -35.89 14.46
CA LYS A 447 -10.67 -35.31 13.86
C LYS A 447 -10.20 -36.11 12.63
N SER A 448 -10.38 -37.46 12.63
CA SER A 448 -10.03 -38.25 11.45
C SER A 448 -11.02 -38.05 10.31
N ASP A 449 -12.31 -37.90 10.62
CA ASP A 449 -13.38 -37.71 9.64
C ASP A 449 -13.25 -36.32 8.98
N VAL A 450 -12.92 -35.29 9.76
CA VAL A 450 -12.57 -33.94 9.24
C VAL A 450 -11.36 -34.00 8.30
N ASN A 451 -10.24 -34.63 8.72
CA ASN A 451 -9.03 -34.68 7.89
C ASN A 451 -9.22 -35.48 6.58
N LEU A 452 -10.17 -36.40 6.55
CA LEU A 452 -10.49 -37.18 5.35
C LEU A 452 -11.46 -36.41 4.42
N THR A 453 -12.32 -35.58 5.00
CA THR A 453 -13.29 -34.74 4.26
C THR A 453 -12.63 -33.48 3.69
N LEU A 454 -11.74 -32.85 4.46
CA LEU A 454 -11.01 -31.63 4.12
C LEU A 454 -9.50 -31.88 4.23
N PRO A 455 -8.90 -32.69 3.33
CA PRO A 455 -7.49 -33.01 3.40
C PRO A 455 -6.63 -31.84 2.95
N GLU A 456 -5.56 -31.60 3.69
CA GLU A 456 -4.56 -30.55 3.46
C GLU A 456 -4.11 -30.44 2.00
N ARG A 457 -4.17 -29.23 1.44
CA ARG A 457 -3.79 -28.90 0.04
C ARG A 457 -4.59 -29.61 -1.04
N VAL A 458 -5.79 -30.04 -0.74
CA VAL A 458 -6.70 -30.64 -1.71
C VAL A 458 -7.85 -29.69 -1.98
N ASN A 459 -7.87 -29.08 -3.16
CA ASN A 459 -8.90 -28.14 -3.57
C ASN A 459 -10.31 -28.77 -3.48
N ALA A 460 -11.06 -28.41 -2.43
CA ALA A 460 -12.39 -28.93 -2.18
C ALA A 460 -13.39 -28.48 -3.26
N ILE A 461 -13.24 -27.28 -3.82
CA ILE A 461 -14.13 -26.76 -4.87
C ILE A 461 -14.07 -27.64 -6.13
N GLU A 462 -12.88 -28.12 -6.50
CA GLU A 462 -12.69 -28.98 -7.68
C GLU A 462 -13.01 -30.43 -7.41
N ASN A 463 -12.64 -30.96 -6.23
CA ASN A 463 -12.76 -32.38 -5.93
C ASN A 463 -14.10 -32.75 -5.33
N HIS A 464 -14.76 -31.81 -4.64
CA HIS A 464 -16.02 -32.01 -3.92
C HIS A 464 -17.01 -30.87 -4.19
N PRO A 465 -17.36 -30.60 -5.47
CA PRO A 465 -18.29 -29.53 -5.83
C PRO A 465 -19.66 -29.68 -5.14
N GLU A 466 -20.01 -30.89 -4.67
CA GLU A 466 -21.21 -31.16 -3.87
C GLU A 466 -21.23 -30.40 -2.53
N TYR A 467 -20.07 -30.03 -1.96
CA TYR A 467 -20.00 -29.24 -0.72
C TYR A 467 -20.43 -27.77 -0.93
N PHE A 468 -20.52 -27.33 -2.18
CA PHE A 468 -20.83 -25.94 -2.52
C PHE A 468 -22.24 -25.76 -3.13
N VAL A 469 -23.07 -26.79 -3.13
CA VAL A 469 -24.45 -26.73 -3.65
C VAL A 469 -25.46 -26.32 -2.58
N ASN A 470 -25.10 -26.37 -1.30
CA ASN A 470 -25.97 -25.97 -0.22
C ASN A 470 -25.88 -24.45 -0.02
N GLU A 471 -27.03 -23.79 0.04
CA GLU A 471 -27.10 -22.35 0.29
C GLU A 471 -27.15 -22.03 1.80
N ASN A 472 -27.46 -23.02 2.65
CA ASN A 472 -27.49 -22.84 4.10
C ASN A 472 -26.10 -23.06 4.70
N LEU A 473 -25.47 -21.98 5.14
CA LEU A 473 -24.15 -21.94 5.75
C LEU A 473 -24.20 -21.45 7.21
N GLU A 474 -25.40 -21.31 7.78
CA GLU A 474 -25.66 -20.73 9.10
C GLU A 474 -26.59 -21.62 9.92
N VAL A 475 -26.58 -21.47 11.23
CA VAL A 475 -27.39 -22.24 12.16
C VAL A 475 -28.74 -21.54 12.36
N GLU A 476 -29.80 -22.02 11.70
CA GLU A 476 -31.15 -21.56 11.90
C GLU A 476 -31.82 -22.37 13.02
N LEU A 477 -32.31 -21.70 14.07
CA LEU A 477 -32.83 -22.32 15.25
C LEU A 477 -34.36 -22.44 15.21
N ASP A 478 -34.87 -23.67 15.27
CA ASP A 478 -36.31 -23.97 15.35
C ASP A 478 -36.86 -23.95 16.79
N GLU A 479 -35.98 -24.06 17.79
CA GLU A 479 -36.28 -24.01 19.22
C GLU A 479 -35.27 -23.10 19.95
N ASP A 480 -35.63 -22.67 21.17
CA ASP A 480 -34.71 -21.93 22.03
C ASP A 480 -33.46 -22.78 22.32
N ALA A 481 -32.26 -22.25 22.06
CA ALA A 481 -31.02 -23.01 22.20
C ALA A 481 -29.87 -22.19 22.79
N GLN A 482 -28.93 -22.92 23.37
CA GLN A 482 -27.62 -22.42 23.74
C GLN A 482 -26.55 -23.07 22.85
N LEU A 483 -25.58 -22.28 22.43
CA LEU A 483 -24.50 -22.74 21.55
C LEU A 483 -23.16 -22.71 22.29
N SER A 484 -22.31 -23.70 21.93
CA SER A 484 -20.89 -23.70 22.33
C SER A 484 -20.03 -23.96 21.08
N VAL A 485 -18.82 -23.45 21.06
CA VAL A 485 -17.88 -23.65 19.97
C VAL A 485 -16.62 -24.32 20.49
N VAL A 486 -16.23 -25.41 19.83
CA VAL A 486 -15.08 -26.24 20.19
C VAL A 486 -14.02 -26.12 19.11
N PHE A 487 -12.79 -25.79 19.46
CA PHE A 487 -11.67 -25.77 18.55
C PHE A 487 -11.25 -27.21 18.19
N ILE A 488 -11.14 -27.53 16.90
CA ILE A 488 -10.76 -28.86 16.41
C ILE A 488 -9.33 -28.87 15.86
N SER A 489 -9.02 -27.99 14.91
CA SER A 489 -7.71 -27.91 14.28
C SER A 489 -7.49 -26.61 13.53
N GLU A 490 -6.22 -26.34 13.23
CA GLU A 490 -5.77 -25.23 12.41
C GLU A 490 -4.73 -25.73 11.40
N GLY A 491 -4.88 -25.33 10.11
CA GLY A 491 -3.94 -25.56 9.02
C GLY A 491 -3.29 -24.27 8.52
N ALA A 492 -3.68 -23.12 9.08
CA ALA A 492 -3.30 -21.79 8.60
C ALA A 492 -1.89 -21.35 9.03
N GLY A 493 -1.34 -20.39 8.26
CA GLY A 493 -0.16 -19.62 8.68
C GLY A 493 -0.52 -18.25 9.27
N PHE A 494 -1.79 -17.84 9.24
CA PHE A 494 -2.29 -16.59 9.78
C PHE A 494 -2.74 -16.76 11.24
N LYS A 495 -2.61 -15.66 12.00
CA LYS A 495 -3.20 -15.57 13.34
C LYS A 495 -4.63 -15.04 13.22
N ASN A 496 -5.55 -15.92 12.96
CA ASN A 496 -6.94 -15.59 12.71
C ASN A 496 -7.71 -15.38 14.02
N SER A 497 -8.71 -14.46 14.00
CA SER A 497 -9.72 -14.37 15.06
C SER A 497 -11.05 -14.93 14.58
N PHE A 498 -11.78 -15.62 15.45
CA PHE A 498 -13.05 -16.24 15.11
C PHE A 498 -14.16 -15.77 16.04
N GLY A 499 -15.37 -15.57 15.48
CA GLY A 499 -16.51 -15.06 16.23
C GLY A 499 -17.84 -15.48 15.65
N TYR A 500 -18.92 -15.02 16.29
CA TYR A 500 -20.29 -15.23 15.84
C TYR A 500 -21.07 -13.93 15.76
N TYR A 501 -22.20 -13.99 15.07
CA TYR A 501 -23.25 -12.97 15.04
C TYR A 501 -24.62 -13.64 15.01
N SER A 502 -25.66 -12.88 15.31
CA SER A 502 -27.04 -13.38 15.27
C SER A 502 -28.00 -12.36 14.69
N TYR A 503 -29.08 -12.86 14.09
CA TYR A 503 -30.18 -12.04 13.59
C TYR A 503 -31.49 -12.83 13.54
N PRO A 504 -32.67 -12.18 13.55
CA PRO A 504 -33.93 -12.85 13.34
C PRO A 504 -33.99 -13.47 11.94
N THR A 505 -34.27 -14.78 11.82
CA THR A 505 -34.33 -15.51 10.54
C THR A 505 -35.28 -14.87 9.51
N ASN A 506 -36.38 -14.29 9.98
CA ASN A 506 -37.37 -13.61 9.14
C ASN A 506 -36.97 -12.16 8.75
N ASN A 507 -35.83 -11.65 9.24
CA ASN A 507 -35.33 -10.31 8.94
C ASN A 507 -33.82 -10.34 8.73
N PRO A 508 -33.32 -10.97 7.63
CA PRO A 508 -31.90 -11.10 7.37
C PRO A 508 -31.25 -9.73 7.14
N PRO A 509 -29.95 -9.59 7.48
CA PRO A 509 -29.19 -8.36 7.30
C PRO A 509 -29.09 -7.99 5.81
N GLN A 510 -29.06 -6.69 5.52
CA GLN A 510 -28.91 -6.17 4.16
C GLN A 510 -27.48 -5.77 3.84
N THR A 511 -26.70 -5.50 4.88
CA THR A 511 -25.28 -5.13 4.80
C THR A 511 -24.51 -5.79 5.96
N ALA A 512 -23.19 -5.93 5.83
CA ALA A 512 -22.35 -6.42 6.91
C ALA A 512 -22.43 -5.50 8.16
N ASP A 513 -22.64 -4.20 7.95
CA ASP A 513 -22.80 -3.24 9.07
C ASP A 513 -24.02 -3.54 9.93
N ASP A 514 -25.07 -4.15 9.39
CA ASP A 514 -26.26 -4.53 10.15
C ASP A 514 -25.97 -5.61 11.20
N LEU A 515 -24.86 -6.34 11.05
CA LEU A 515 -24.42 -7.39 11.98
C LEU A 515 -23.59 -6.85 13.14
N GLN A 516 -22.98 -5.67 13.02
CA GLN A 516 -21.97 -5.16 13.98
C GLN A 516 -22.43 -5.19 15.44
N ALA A 517 -23.71 -4.95 15.69
CA ALA A 517 -24.26 -4.91 17.05
C ALA A 517 -24.37 -6.30 17.71
N SER A 518 -24.39 -7.38 16.92
CA SER A 518 -24.47 -8.76 17.41
C SER A 518 -23.16 -9.54 17.23
N MET A 519 -22.13 -8.93 16.65
CA MET A 519 -20.82 -9.57 16.44
C MET A 519 -20.02 -9.65 17.74
N HIS A 520 -19.55 -10.85 18.08
CA HIS A 520 -18.70 -11.12 19.25
C HIS A 520 -17.56 -12.05 18.87
N ILE A 521 -16.37 -11.79 19.42
CA ILE A 521 -15.19 -12.66 19.25
C ILE A 521 -15.27 -13.83 20.24
N ILE A 522 -15.15 -15.04 19.74
CA ILE A 522 -15.06 -16.27 20.54
C ILE A 522 -13.60 -16.60 20.86
N PHE A 523 -12.74 -16.65 19.83
CA PHE A 523 -11.32 -16.90 19.93
C PHE A 523 -10.56 -15.68 19.37
N ALA A 524 -9.85 -14.98 20.25
CA ALA A 524 -9.07 -13.79 19.86
C ALA A 524 -7.89 -14.17 18.95
N ASN A 525 -7.24 -15.30 19.22
CA ASN A 525 -6.23 -15.95 18.39
C ASN A 525 -6.59 -17.43 18.22
N ALA A 526 -7.08 -17.79 17.06
CA ALA A 526 -7.54 -19.16 16.77
C ALA A 526 -6.41 -20.06 16.24
N SER A 527 -5.18 -19.89 16.76
CA SER A 527 -4.02 -20.67 16.35
C SER A 527 -3.64 -21.75 17.36
N GLU A 528 -3.22 -22.93 16.86
CA GLU A 528 -2.72 -24.03 17.68
C GLU A 528 -1.40 -23.70 18.39
N GLU A 529 -1.06 -24.48 19.42
CA GLU A 529 0.25 -24.49 20.05
C GLU A 529 1.34 -24.74 18.98
N PHE A 530 2.38 -23.89 18.98
CA PHE A 530 3.48 -23.84 17.98
C PHE A 530 3.15 -23.24 16.61
N SER A 531 1.89 -22.91 16.31
CA SER A 531 1.48 -22.19 15.09
C SER A 531 1.28 -20.68 15.30
N GLY A 532 1.68 -20.16 16.44
CA GLY A 532 1.56 -18.74 16.78
C GLY A 532 0.43 -18.43 17.77
N GLY A 533 -0.20 -19.44 18.35
CA GLY A 533 -1.17 -19.40 19.43
C GLY A 533 -0.92 -20.50 20.45
N ASN A 534 -1.95 -20.85 21.21
CA ASN A 534 -1.86 -21.83 22.29
C ASN A 534 -3.21 -22.58 22.50
N LEU A 535 -4.03 -22.73 21.45
CA LEU A 535 -5.24 -23.52 21.49
C LEU A 535 -4.93 -25.01 21.29
N HIS A 536 -5.79 -25.85 21.87
CA HIS A 536 -5.72 -27.31 21.78
C HIS A 536 -7.05 -27.86 21.29
N THR A 537 -7.01 -28.96 20.56
CA THR A 537 -8.23 -29.70 20.18
C THR A 537 -9.07 -30.02 21.42
N GLY A 538 -10.35 -29.60 21.41
CA GLY A 538 -11.26 -29.76 22.53
C GLY A 538 -11.38 -28.53 23.44
N ASP A 539 -10.68 -27.43 23.14
CA ASP A 539 -10.88 -26.15 23.82
C ASP A 539 -12.25 -25.59 23.44
N MET A 540 -13.17 -25.53 24.39
CA MET A 540 -14.56 -25.13 24.19
C MET A 540 -14.85 -23.80 24.86
N VAL A 541 -15.58 -22.94 24.16
CA VAL A 541 -16.16 -21.70 24.68
C VAL A 541 -17.67 -21.78 24.62
N ASN A 542 -18.33 -21.58 25.74
CA ASN A 542 -19.79 -21.45 25.81
C ASN A 542 -20.20 -20.03 25.42
N ILE A 543 -21.09 -19.88 24.44
CA ILE A 543 -21.69 -18.59 24.11
C ILE A 543 -22.68 -18.24 25.22
N PRO A 544 -22.52 -17.12 25.93
CA PRO A 544 -23.33 -16.82 27.12
C PRO A 544 -24.77 -16.44 26.77
N GLU A 545 -25.07 -16.15 25.51
CA GLU A 545 -26.38 -15.78 25.01
C GLU A 545 -27.29 -17.02 24.87
N GLN A 546 -28.54 -16.88 25.32
CA GLN A 546 -29.62 -17.83 25.03
C GLN A 546 -30.33 -17.32 23.76
N PHE A 547 -30.32 -18.10 22.70
CA PHE A 547 -30.99 -17.75 21.45
C PHE A 547 -32.42 -18.24 21.44
N ASP A 548 -33.36 -17.36 21.07
CA ASP A 548 -34.77 -17.70 20.91
C ASP A 548 -35.01 -18.46 19.60
N ALA A 549 -36.04 -19.29 19.53
CA ALA A 549 -36.53 -19.91 18.29
C ALA A 549 -36.75 -18.87 17.20
N GLY A 550 -36.35 -19.14 15.95
CA GLY A 550 -36.42 -18.22 14.83
C GLY A 550 -35.24 -17.23 14.78
N THR A 551 -34.14 -17.52 15.49
CA THR A 551 -32.88 -16.84 15.36
C THR A 551 -31.94 -17.61 14.43
N THR A 552 -31.24 -16.90 13.55
CA THR A 552 -30.11 -17.44 12.78
C THR A 552 -28.83 -16.97 13.45
N VAL A 553 -27.94 -17.94 13.72
CA VAL A 553 -26.58 -17.70 14.22
C VAL A 553 -25.60 -18.00 13.11
N GLY A 554 -24.88 -16.97 12.70
CA GLY A 554 -23.79 -17.06 11.73
C GLY A 554 -22.45 -16.88 12.40
N PHE A 555 -21.40 -17.21 11.67
CA PHE A 555 -20.03 -17.10 12.14
C PHE A 555 -19.20 -16.21 11.22
N PHE A 556 -18.13 -15.64 11.77
CA PHE A 556 -17.21 -14.85 11.00
C PHE A 556 -15.76 -15.11 11.42
N MET A 557 -14.87 -14.90 10.51
CA MET A 557 -13.44 -14.92 10.76
C MET A 557 -12.82 -13.61 10.32
N LEU A 558 -11.89 -13.10 11.12
CA LEU A 558 -11.03 -11.98 10.80
C LEU A 558 -9.64 -12.55 10.46
N ALA A 559 -9.29 -12.56 9.18
CA ALA A 559 -8.07 -13.18 8.69
C ALA A 559 -6.84 -12.40 9.14
N ASN A 560 -5.88 -13.09 9.78
CA ASN A 560 -4.65 -12.51 10.34
C ASN A 560 -4.90 -11.31 11.25
N ALA A 561 -5.88 -11.42 12.15
CA ALA A 561 -6.37 -10.30 12.95
C ALA A 561 -5.67 -10.15 14.30
N TRP A 562 -5.02 -11.20 14.82
CA TRP A 562 -4.33 -11.15 16.10
C TRP A 562 -2.94 -10.54 15.97
N ASP A 563 -2.67 -9.47 16.72
CA ASP A 563 -1.39 -8.77 16.75
C ASP A 563 -1.00 -8.41 18.19
N ASP A 564 -0.19 -9.24 18.84
CA ASP A 564 0.45 -9.03 20.14
C ASP A 564 -0.49 -8.40 21.21
N GLY A 565 -1.66 -9.00 21.41
CA GLY A 565 -2.67 -8.56 22.39
C GLY A 565 -3.73 -7.63 21.82
N ILE A 566 -3.72 -7.32 20.54
CA ILE A 566 -4.72 -6.51 19.85
C ILE A 566 -5.45 -7.37 18.81
N ILE A 567 -6.77 -7.31 18.81
CA ILE A 567 -7.58 -7.86 17.72
C ILE A 567 -7.84 -6.72 16.73
N THR A 568 -7.49 -6.91 15.47
CA THR A 568 -7.83 -5.99 14.37
C THR A 568 -9.04 -6.50 13.59
N GLU A 569 -9.55 -5.73 12.64
CA GLU A 569 -10.56 -6.22 11.69
C GLU A 569 -9.99 -7.19 10.64
N GLY A 570 -8.72 -7.54 10.75
CA GLY A 570 -8.04 -8.48 9.88
C GLY A 570 -7.80 -7.97 8.46
N LEU A 571 -7.03 -8.75 7.68
CA LEU A 571 -6.81 -8.47 6.26
C LEU A 571 -8.10 -8.69 5.45
N TYR A 572 -8.89 -9.66 5.86
CA TYR A 572 -10.19 -9.98 5.28
C TYR A 572 -11.16 -10.29 6.41
N GLN A 573 -12.43 -9.97 6.17
CA GLN A 573 -13.53 -10.41 7.01
C GLN A 573 -14.33 -11.44 6.20
N HIS A 574 -14.44 -12.65 6.71
CA HIS A 574 -15.14 -13.75 6.09
C HIS A 574 -16.36 -14.12 6.91
N TYR A 575 -17.51 -14.12 6.28
CA TYR A 575 -18.82 -14.38 6.90
C TYR A 575 -19.40 -15.69 6.36
N THR A 576 -20.09 -16.45 7.20
CA THR A 576 -20.97 -17.54 6.73
C THR A 576 -22.08 -16.99 5.81
N TYR A 577 -22.51 -15.73 6.02
CA TYR A 577 -23.38 -15.00 5.08
C TYR A 577 -22.56 -14.58 3.85
N LYS A 578 -22.46 -15.49 2.87
CA LYS A 578 -21.51 -15.37 1.74
C LYS A 578 -21.61 -14.07 0.92
N ASP A 579 -22.80 -13.45 0.84
CA ASP A 579 -23.01 -12.22 0.05
C ASP A 579 -22.23 -11.01 0.61
N PHE A 580 -21.76 -11.08 1.86
CA PHE A 580 -20.91 -10.06 2.47
C PHE A 580 -19.42 -10.30 2.25
N ASN A 581 -19.05 -11.46 1.74
CA ASN A 581 -17.67 -11.77 1.39
C ASN A 581 -17.27 -11.09 0.08
N TYR A 582 -15.97 -10.90 -0.10
CA TYR A 582 -15.39 -10.37 -1.33
C TYR A 582 -15.93 -11.13 -2.56
N HIS A 583 -16.58 -10.42 -3.48
CA HIS A 583 -17.24 -10.96 -4.69
C HIS A 583 -18.26 -12.11 -4.41
N GLY A 584 -18.81 -12.18 -3.20
CA GLY A 584 -19.75 -13.24 -2.82
C GLY A 584 -19.11 -14.64 -2.73
N LEU A 585 -17.79 -14.71 -2.51
CA LEU A 585 -17.07 -15.98 -2.39
C LEU A 585 -17.51 -16.74 -1.14
N GLN A 586 -17.69 -18.04 -1.27
CA GLN A 586 -17.93 -18.91 -0.14
C GLN A 586 -16.59 -19.24 0.54
N GLN A 587 -16.43 -18.80 1.79
CA GLN A 587 -15.22 -18.95 2.61
C GLN A 587 -15.41 -19.96 3.74
N HIS A 588 -16.63 -20.46 3.93
CA HIS A 588 -17.00 -21.39 4.99
C HIS A 588 -17.76 -22.57 4.41
N LEU A 589 -17.59 -23.71 5.05
CA LEU A 589 -18.43 -24.90 4.87
C LEU A 589 -19.10 -25.22 6.20
N LEU A 590 -20.40 -25.52 6.17
CA LEU A 590 -21.14 -26.02 7.31
C LEU A 590 -21.54 -27.47 7.01
N MET A 591 -21.09 -28.41 7.83
CA MET A 591 -21.21 -29.83 7.59
C MET A 591 -21.73 -30.55 8.84
N ASN A 592 -22.42 -31.68 8.67
CA ASN A 592 -22.86 -32.56 9.73
C ASN A 592 -22.09 -33.89 9.68
N ASP A 593 -21.45 -34.24 10.78
CA ASP A 593 -20.93 -35.57 11.01
C ASP A 593 -22.02 -36.41 11.70
N SER A 594 -22.73 -37.24 10.93
CA SER A 594 -23.83 -38.05 11.45
C SER A 594 -23.40 -39.13 12.42
N VAL A 595 -22.11 -39.56 12.39
CA VAL A 595 -21.55 -40.56 13.29
C VAL A 595 -21.34 -39.96 14.68
N CYS A 596 -20.84 -38.76 14.73
CA CYS A 596 -20.60 -38.00 15.97
C CYS A 596 -21.80 -37.13 16.41
N GLY A 597 -22.74 -36.85 15.51
CA GLY A 597 -23.82 -35.89 15.74
C GLY A 597 -23.29 -34.45 15.81
N SER A 598 -22.17 -34.18 15.17
CA SER A 598 -21.45 -32.91 15.29
C SER A 598 -21.67 -32.00 14.09
N VAL A 599 -21.94 -30.71 14.34
CA VAL A 599 -21.95 -29.66 13.30
C VAL A 599 -20.55 -29.06 13.20
N ILE A 600 -19.96 -29.11 12.01
CA ILE A 600 -18.57 -28.71 11.75
C ILE A 600 -18.56 -27.49 10.84
N ILE A 601 -17.71 -26.52 11.20
CA ILE A 601 -17.38 -25.37 10.34
C ILE A 601 -15.95 -25.54 9.87
N GLY A 602 -15.74 -25.60 8.55
CA GLY A 602 -14.44 -25.53 7.90
C GLY A 602 -14.27 -24.18 7.21
N ILE A 603 -13.10 -23.58 7.29
CA ILE A 603 -12.87 -22.18 6.87
C ILE A 603 -11.60 -22.08 6.04
N GLU A 604 -11.65 -21.28 4.99
CA GLU A 604 -10.51 -20.81 4.19
C GLU A 604 -10.16 -19.38 4.60
N ASP A 605 -8.94 -19.12 5.06
CA ASP A 605 -8.52 -17.80 5.56
C ASP A 605 -8.03 -16.84 4.48
N LEU A 606 -7.50 -17.36 3.39
CA LEU A 606 -7.28 -16.59 2.17
C LEU A 606 -8.57 -16.49 1.35
N LEU A 607 -8.63 -15.55 0.41
CA LEU A 607 -9.75 -15.53 -0.52
C LEU A 607 -9.83 -16.86 -1.29
N ALA A 608 -11.00 -17.50 -1.33
CA ALA A 608 -11.20 -18.82 -1.93
C ALA A 608 -10.84 -18.90 -3.43
N ASP A 609 -10.60 -17.78 -4.10
CA ASP A 609 -10.05 -17.74 -5.46
C ASP A 609 -8.51 -17.68 -5.48
N ARG A 610 -7.85 -17.56 -4.32
CA ARG A 610 -6.39 -17.40 -4.13
C ARG A 610 -5.73 -18.45 -3.26
N GLY A 611 -6.44 -18.95 -2.23
CA GLY A 611 -5.96 -20.01 -1.35
C GLY A 611 -5.88 -21.38 -2.02
N ASP A 612 -5.48 -22.41 -1.30
CA ASP A 612 -5.45 -23.80 -1.79
C ASP A 612 -6.84 -24.46 -1.78
N LYS A 613 -7.80 -23.79 -1.13
CA LYS A 613 -9.24 -24.13 -1.18
C LYS A 613 -9.57 -25.45 -0.52
N ASP A 614 -8.85 -25.79 0.52
CA ASP A 614 -9.06 -27.02 1.26
C ASP A 614 -10.01 -26.87 2.45
N PHE A 615 -10.30 -25.61 2.85
CA PHE A 615 -11.25 -25.24 3.91
C PHE A 615 -10.92 -25.84 5.28
N ASN A 616 -9.66 -26.10 5.53
CA ASN A 616 -9.16 -26.66 6.80
C ASN A 616 -8.24 -25.69 7.55
N ASP A 617 -8.08 -24.43 7.06
CA ASP A 617 -7.30 -23.40 7.73
C ASP A 617 -7.77 -23.20 9.18
N LEU A 618 -9.08 -23.22 9.42
CA LEU A 618 -9.67 -23.34 10.76
C LEU A 618 -10.84 -24.30 10.74
N VAL A 619 -10.91 -25.18 11.73
CA VAL A 619 -12.02 -26.11 11.90
C VAL A 619 -12.55 -26.05 13.32
N PHE A 620 -13.86 -25.84 13.43
CA PHE A 620 -14.58 -25.82 14.70
C PHE A 620 -15.76 -26.77 14.69
N GLU A 621 -16.12 -27.30 15.89
CA GLU A 621 -17.38 -27.97 16.13
C GLU A 621 -18.34 -27.00 16.83
N VAL A 622 -19.60 -26.97 16.40
CA VAL A 622 -20.68 -26.19 17.03
C VAL A 622 -21.62 -27.16 17.74
N LEU A 623 -21.69 -27.01 19.04
CA LEU A 623 -22.62 -27.75 19.88
C LEU A 623 -23.90 -26.93 20.07
N ILE A 624 -25.05 -27.55 19.81
CA ILE A 624 -26.38 -26.92 19.92
C ILE A 624 -27.18 -27.66 20.98
N ASN A 625 -27.65 -26.95 21.98
CA ASN A 625 -28.40 -27.53 23.09
C ASN A 625 -29.76 -26.82 23.30
N PRO A 626 -30.92 -27.52 23.09
CA PRO A 626 -31.03 -28.94 22.70
C PRO A 626 -30.62 -29.17 21.23
N GLU A 627 -30.11 -30.34 20.92
CA GLU A 627 -29.71 -30.76 19.56
C GLU A 627 -30.89 -30.69 18.57
N THR A 628 -32.11 -30.90 19.04
CA THR A 628 -33.35 -30.79 18.25
C THR A 628 -33.66 -29.38 17.76
N ALA A 629 -33.00 -28.37 18.28
CA ALA A 629 -33.19 -26.99 17.86
C ALA A 629 -32.67 -26.69 16.45
N PHE A 630 -31.89 -27.59 15.87
CA PHE A 630 -31.29 -27.44 14.55
C PHE A 630 -31.61 -28.62 13.63
N ASN A 631 -31.88 -28.32 12.38
CA ASN A 631 -32.15 -29.36 11.37
C ASN A 631 -30.81 -29.82 10.71
N HIS A 632 -30.22 -30.86 11.24
CA HIS A 632 -28.94 -31.45 10.75
C HIS A 632 -29.02 -31.96 9.30
N ASP A 633 -30.21 -32.29 8.79
CA ASP A 633 -30.43 -32.72 7.39
C ASP A 633 -30.36 -31.53 6.41
N ALA A 634 -30.41 -30.29 6.90
CA ALA A 634 -30.37 -29.08 6.07
C ALA A 634 -28.98 -28.71 5.57
N ILE A 635 -27.95 -29.34 6.10
CA ILE A 635 -26.54 -29.05 5.77
C ILE A 635 -25.85 -30.25 5.14
N ILE A 636 -24.63 -30.07 4.65
CA ILE A 636 -23.84 -31.10 3.99
C ILE A 636 -23.52 -32.23 4.98
N GLN A 637 -23.72 -33.47 4.55
CA GLN A 637 -23.37 -34.62 5.37
C GLN A 637 -21.93 -35.06 5.06
N ILE A 638 -21.09 -35.19 6.09
CA ILE A 638 -19.77 -35.83 5.98
C ILE A 638 -19.97 -37.28 5.55
N PRO A 639 -19.27 -37.79 4.51
CA PRO A 639 -19.47 -39.15 4.03
C PRO A 639 -19.18 -40.18 5.13
N GLU A 640 -20.10 -41.12 5.35
CA GLU A 640 -19.83 -42.32 6.20
C GLU A 640 -18.69 -43.13 5.61
N GLN A 641 -17.72 -43.53 6.44
CA GLN A 641 -16.56 -44.30 6.03
C GLN A 641 -16.76 -45.80 6.15
#